data_8d802a944a6c60e69df87439319cf305
#
_entry.id   8d802a944a6c60e69df87439319cf305
#
_cell.length_a   1.000
_cell.length_b   1.000
_cell.length_c   1.000
_cell.angle_alpha   90.00
_cell.angle_beta   90.00
_cell.angle_gamma   90.00
#
_symmetry.space_group_name_H-M   'P 1'
#
loop_
_entity.id
_entity.type
_entity.pdbx_description
1 polymer ?
#
loop_
_entity_poly.entity_id
_entity_poly.type
_entity_poly.pdbx_seq_one_letter_code
_entity_poly.pdbx_strand_id
1 'polypeptide(L)'
;RSRGLGDVYKRQSSGALVLIDGIEGRLEDIDPDDVKSFSILKDASATAVYGTRGANGVVLVTTKRGETGKLTITGRATLKVSHIKRLPEYLGAYDYALLANEARAMSGEDDLYSRLELDLIKYNLDKDLYPDVNWIDEIMKRTSIQQNYYINAQGGGDIARYYLSLGYQDEGAAYRQEDNLFKKPLSYKKITYRANIDMNLTKTTKVYFGLDGYISNYTSPGGQNTNTVWSAVRQLTPLMFPKTYSDGTFPSYGKHDLASPYVMLNNTGYTQDETQRNMLTLKLEQEFGGFLKGMTASVQAMSENINYFNEGRYIWPDLYRATGRSSQGVLIKTLRTAKENMKYTQNNNRYRKYYMEAKANWDRTFGLHSLGALALYYMEDVHNTQWDYDAMGINAIPQRRQNLSGRVSYGYNNCYFIDANFGYTGSAQFEKGKRFGFFPSIAVGWVPTSYNWVNEAIPWLSFLKFRGSYGQVGNDQISGDRFPYLTLINDNAASYWGYRERGITETVKGADNLQWEVAKKLNFGIDAKFFHDKLSVTVDFFRDTRDHIFQDRVTLPKFVGMVTVPKSNVGKMHSYGSDGNFEFFHQINKDMSFTVRGNYTFSQNIIDYYEENKLPYDYLSVTGKPFNILRGYIAEGLFSSKEEINTSADQSGFGRIRPGDIKYRDVNGDGIINDDDKVPLSYSNQLPRVMYGFGADFHWKDLTLSFLFKGSAKVDYYRSGLGNDAGWIPFYNGELGNVIKLANNPKNRWTPAWYSGLSLIHI
;
A
#
# COMPACT_ATOMS: atom_id res chain seq x y z
N ARG A 1 6.57 5.74 -3.06
CA ARG A 1 6.34 5.09 -1.74
C ARG A 1 7.46 4.08 -1.55
N SER A 2 8.43 4.36 -0.70
CA SER A 2 9.35 3.34 -0.22
C SER A 2 8.58 2.54 0.85
N ARG A 3 8.12 1.36 0.51
CA ARG A 3 7.63 0.43 1.53
C ARG A 3 8.85 -0.05 2.31
N GLY A 4 8.86 0.18 3.61
CA GLY A 4 9.91 -0.33 4.49
C GLY A 4 9.96 -1.86 4.42
N LEU A 5 11.16 -2.42 4.48
CA LEU A 5 11.44 -3.86 4.42
C LEU A 5 10.72 -4.71 5.48
N GLY A 6 10.08 -4.07 6.47
CA GLY A 6 9.30 -4.74 7.50
C GLY A 6 7.91 -5.22 7.07
N ASP A 7 7.36 -4.69 5.96
CA ASP A 7 6.01 -5.03 5.50
C ASP A 7 5.90 -6.42 4.89
N VAL A 8 7.01 -7.05 4.59
CA VAL A 8 7.06 -8.27 3.79
C VAL A 8 6.65 -9.51 4.58
N TYR A 9 6.87 -9.51 5.88
CA TYR A 9 6.57 -10.69 6.71
C TYR A 9 5.16 -10.71 7.31
N LYS A 10 4.50 -9.58 7.35
CA LYS A 10 3.13 -9.47 7.85
C LYS A 10 2.28 -8.79 6.80
N ARG A 11 1.11 -9.29 6.51
CA ARG A 11 0.08 -8.62 5.70
C ARG A 11 -0.37 -7.25 6.26
N GLN A 12 0.43 -6.69 7.17
CA GLN A 12 0.25 -5.38 7.77
C GLN A 12 1.16 -4.37 7.11
N SER A 13 0.58 -3.29 6.69
CA SER A 13 1.25 -2.11 6.15
C SER A 13 1.93 -1.31 7.27
N SER A 14 2.97 -1.83 7.90
CA SER A 14 3.82 -1.00 8.76
C SER A 14 4.80 -0.22 7.88
N GLY A 15 4.35 0.88 7.31
CA GLY A 15 5.20 1.82 6.59
C GLY A 15 6.23 2.48 7.49
N ALA A 16 7.17 3.24 6.90
CA ALA A 16 8.03 4.12 7.67
C ALA A 16 7.20 5.09 8.52
N LEU A 17 7.66 5.40 9.71
CA LEU A 17 7.04 6.42 10.55
C LEU A 17 7.16 7.79 9.86
N VAL A 18 6.06 8.45 9.61
CA VAL A 18 6.05 9.82 9.09
C VAL A 18 5.82 10.77 10.25
N LEU A 19 6.76 11.70 10.45
CA LEU A 19 6.64 12.76 11.46
C LEU A 19 6.52 14.11 10.76
N ILE A 20 5.40 14.78 10.98
CA ILE A 20 5.15 16.14 10.52
C ILE A 20 5.36 17.08 11.68
N ASP A 21 6.38 17.94 11.61
CA ASP A 21 6.83 18.82 12.72
C ASP A 21 7.07 18.08 14.05
N GLY A 22 7.56 16.83 13.96
CA GLY A 22 7.86 15.98 15.12
C GLY A 22 6.71 15.10 15.59
N ILE A 23 5.52 15.24 15.04
CA ILE A 23 4.32 14.47 15.40
C ILE A 23 3.99 13.47 14.30
N GLU A 24 3.60 12.24 14.68
CA GLU A 24 3.17 11.23 13.73
C GLU A 24 1.95 11.68 12.93
N GLY A 25 2.07 11.58 11.61
CA GLY A 25 1.02 11.89 10.64
C GLY A 25 1.17 11.08 9.35
N ARG A 26 0.38 11.39 8.33
CA ARG A 26 0.43 10.76 7.00
C ARG A 26 0.76 11.79 5.94
N LEU A 27 1.57 11.42 4.94
CA LEU A 27 1.92 12.33 3.84
C LEU A 27 0.72 12.80 3.03
N GLU A 28 -0.34 11.99 2.97
CA GLU A 28 -1.60 12.35 2.29
C GLU A 28 -2.45 13.38 3.04
N ASP A 29 -2.15 13.63 4.32
CA ASP A 29 -2.89 14.59 5.13
C ASP A 29 -2.40 16.04 4.92
N ILE A 30 -1.18 16.21 4.40
CA ILE A 30 -0.57 17.51 4.20
C ILE A 30 -0.64 17.94 2.72
N ASP A 31 -0.86 19.24 2.49
CA ASP A 31 -0.68 19.80 1.15
C ASP A 31 0.83 19.87 0.82
N PRO A 32 1.28 19.39 -0.35
CA PRO A 32 2.69 19.46 -0.75
C PRO A 32 3.26 20.89 -0.72
N ASP A 33 2.43 21.90 -0.95
CA ASP A 33 2.84 23.30 -0.92
C ASP A 33 3.10 23.83 0.48
N ASP A 34 2.64 23.14 1.54
CA ASP A 34 2.97 23.43 2.94
C ASP A 34 4.32 22.86 3.38
N VAL A 35 4.92 21.95 2.61
CA VAL A 35 6.17 21.31 2.98
C VAL A 35 7.34 22.24 2.71
N LYS A 36 8.19 22.45 3.73
CA LYS A 36 9.48 23.17 3.62
C LYS A 36 10.60 22.21 3.25
N SER A 37 10.68 21.08 3.94
CA SER A 37 11.71 20.06 3.71
C SER A 37 11.25 18.69 4.20
N PHE A 38 11.87 17.64 3.67
CA PHE A 38 11.74 16.30 4.22
C PHE A 38 13.10 15.60 4.30
N SER A 39 13.24 14.70 5.26
CA SER A 39 14.43 13.88 5.46
C SER A 39 14.02 12.45 5.77
N ILE A 40 14.80 11.47 5.32
CA ILE A 40 14.54 10.05 5.55
C ILE A 40 15.65 9.49 6.41
N LEU A 41 15.29 9.00 7.61
CA LEU A 41 16.19 8.35 8.55
C LEU A 41 16.04 6.83 8.42
N LYS A 42 17.12 6.14 8.09
CA LYS A 42 17.13 4.68 7.86
C LYS A 42 17.86 3.91 8.95
N ASP A 43 18.88 4.52 9.55
CA ASP A 43 19.77 3.88 10.50
C ASP A 43 19.17 3.78 11.90
N ALA A 44 19.58 2.75 12.67
CA ALA A 44 19.11 2.57 14.03
C ALA A 44 19.49 3.74 14.93
N SER A 45 20.68 4.32 14.78
CA SER A 45 21.12 5.48 15.57
C SER A 45 20.27 6.73 15.32
N ALA A 46 19.87 6.96 14.07
CA ALA A 46 19.01 8.09 13.72
C ALA A 46 17.55 7.87 14.14
N THR A 47 17.08 6.62 14.20
CA THR A 47 15.68 6.28 14.51
C THR A 47 15.43 5.91 15.97
N ALA A 48 16.47 5.61 16.76
CA ALA A 48 16.34 5.18 18.16
C ALA A 48 15.60 6.20 19.05
N VAL A 49 15.76 7.48 18.78
CA VAL A 49 15.08 8.57 19.52
C VAL A 49 13.56 8.49 19.39
N TYR A 50 13.05 7.91 18.30
CA TYR A 50 11.63 7.76 18.00
C TYR A 50 11.03 6.43 18.50
N GLY A 51 11.80 5.69 19.29
CA GLY A 51 11.38 4.43 19.91
C GLY A 51 11.02 3.37 18.88
N THR A 52 10.06 2.51 19.24
CA THR A 52 9.65 1.33 18.46
C THR A 52 9.02 1.67 17.09
N ARG A 53 8.46 2.87 16.95
CA ARG A 53 7.86 3.33 15.70
C ARG A 53 8.90 3.59 14.60
N GLY A 54 10.18 3.83 14.98
CA GLY A 54 11.29 4.01 14.07
C GLY A 54 11.84 2.71 13.44
N ALA A 55 11.32 1.54 13.79
CA ALA A 55 11.84 0.23 13.33
C ALA A 55 11.91 0.09 11.81
N ASN A 56 10.98 0.70 11.08
CA ASN A 56 10.90 0.64 9.60
C ASN A 56 11.43 1.92 8.92
N GLY A 57 12.21 2.74 9.64
CA GLY A 57 12.67 4.05 9.18
C GLY A 57 11.71 5.18 9.56
N VAL A 58 12.22 6.41 9.47
CA VAL A 58 11.45 7.62 9.82
C VAL A 58 11.56 8.63 8.69
N VAL A 59 10.43 9.18 8.26
CA VAL A 59 10.33 10.31 7.33
C VAL A 59 10.01 11.56 8.14
N LEU A 60 10.94 12.48 8.22
CA LEU A 60 10.75 13.77 8.87
C LEU A 60 10.26 14.78 7.83
N VAL A 61 9.11 15.37 8.07
CA VAL A 61 8.54 16.44 7.26
C VAL A 61 8.51 17.69 8.11
N THR A 62 9.13 18.75 7.61
CA THR A 62 9.06 20.08 8.24
C THR A 62 8.14 20.97 7.41
N THR A 63 7.18 21.60 8.06
CA THR A 63 6.25 22.50 7.37
C THR A 63 6.79 23.93 7.32
N LYS A 64 6.23 24.74 6.43
CA LYS A 64 6.54 26.15 6.32
C LYS A 64 6.08 26.90 7.59
N ARG A 65 6.87 27.88 8.00
CA ARG A 65 6.64 28.74 9.16
C ARG A 65 6.60 30.18 8.73
N GLY A 66 6.04 31.05 9.59
CA GLY A 66 6.08 32.49 9.39
C GLY A 66 7.51 33.02 9.44
N GLU A 67 7.78 34.02 8.61
CA GLU A 67 9.06 34.74 8.57
C GLU A 67 8.86 36.20 8.99
N THR A 68 9.91 36.79 9.56
CA THR A 68 9.89 38.23 9.88
C THR A 68 9.86 39.04 8.60
N GLY A 69 8.87 39.87 8.42
CA GLY A 69 8.70 40.69 7.23
C GLY A 69 7.27 41.11 6.98
N LYS A 70 7.07 41.83 5.88
CA LYS A 70 5.74 42.24 5.44
C LYS A 70 4.91 41.00 5.05
N LEU A 71 3.59 41.16 5.10
CA LEU A 71 2.67 40.17 4.59
C LEU A 71 2.99 39.80 3.15
N THR A 72 3.25 38.50 2.92
CA THR A 72 3.42 37.91 1.60
C THR A 72 2.28 36.92 1.37
N ILE A 73 1.56 37.10 0.27
CA ILE A 73 0.48 36.19 -0.15
C ILE A 73 0.93 35.52 -1.42
N THR A 74 0.83 34.17 -1.44
CA THR A 74 1.15 33.37 -2.61
C THR A 74 -0.07 32.53 -2.97
N GLY A 75 -0.48 32.55 -4.23
CA GLY A 75 -1.57 31.73 -4.74
C GLY A 75 -1.08 30.83 -5.88
N ARG A 76 -1.64 29.63 -5.95
CA ARG A 76 -1.43 28.68 -7.06
C ARG A 76 -2.77 28.09 -7.50
N ALA A 77 -2.99 28.07 -8.80
CA ALA A 77 -4.06 27.31 -9.44
C ALA A 77 -3.43 26.28 -10.37
N THR A 78 -3.83 25.01 -10.23
CA THR A 78 -3.32 23.91 -11.05
C THR A 78 -4.48 23.17 -11.68
N LEU A 79 -4.49 23.11 -13.01
CA LEU A 79 -5.37 22.25 -13.78
C LEU A 79 -4.59 21.02 -14.23
N LYS A 80 -5.03 19.84 -13.82
CA LYS A 80 -4.42 18.57 -14.21
C LYS A 80 -5.39 17.79 -15.08
N VAL A 81 -4.96 17.46 -16.27
CA VAL A 81 -5.67 16.56 -17.19
C VAL A 81 -5.01 15.19 -17.12
N SER A 82 -5.76 14.22 -16.61
CA SER A 82 -5.29 12.83 -16.51
C SER A 82 -5.87 12.01 -17.64
N HIS A 83 -5.02 11.28 -18.37
CA HIS A 83 -5.41 10.37 -19.44
C HIS A 83 -5.06 8.94 -19.06
N ILE A 84 -6.03 8.01 -19.15
CA ILE A 84 -5.80 6.60 -18.89
C ILE A 84 -4.98 6.00 -20.03
N LYS A 85 -3.74 5.66 -19.75
CA LYS A 85 -2.77 5.19 -20.74
C LYS A 85 -3.09 3.79 -21.27
N ARG A 86 -3.57 2.89 -20.41
CA ARG A 86 -3.85 1.50 -20.75
C ARG A 86 -5.13 1.04 -20.07
N LEU A 87 -5.99 0.43 -20.83
CA LEU A 87 -7.15 -0.33 -20.39
C LEU A 87 -7.06 -1.72 -21.06
N PRO A 88 -7.56 -2.78 -20.43
CA PRO A 88 -7.64 -4.09 -21.09
C PRO A 88 -8.57 -4.00 -22.30
N GLU A 89 -8.22 -4.70 -23.37
CA GLU A 89 -9.04 -4.83 -24.57
C GLU A 89 -9.63 -6.24 -24.60
N TYR A 90 -10.94 -6.33 -24.50
CA TYR A 90 -11.68 -7.59 -24.53
C TYR A 90 -12.12 -7.92 -25.96
N LEU A 91 -12.46 -9.20 -26.20
CA LEU A 91 -13.03 -9.64 -27.46
C LEU A 91 -14.39 -8.99 -27.69
N GLY A 92 -14.72 -8.72 -28.95
CA GLY A 92 -16.09 -8.42 -29.36
C GLY A 92 -16.96 -9.70 -29.37
N ALA A 93 -18.26 -9.50 -29.49
CA ALA A 93 -19.24 -10.59 -29.36
C ALA A 93 -19.01 -11.76 -30.34
N TYR A 94 -18.72 -11.46 -31.60
CA TYR A 94 -18.53 -12.50 -32.62
C TYR A 94 -17.29 -13.35 -32.39
N ASP A 95 -16.14 -12.70 -32.11
CA ASP A 95 -14.90 -13.42 -31.81
C ASP A 95 -15.01 -14.22 -30.50
N TYR A 96 -15.72 -13.67 -29.50
CA TYR A 96 -16.01 -14.37 -28.26
C TYR A 96 -16.86 -15.64 -28.52
N ALA A 97 -17.94 -15.53 -29.33
CA ALA A 97 -18.82 -16.67 -29.65
C ALA A 97 -18.09 -17.78 -30.42
N LEU A 98 -17.24 -17.40 -31.39
CA LEU A 98 -16.42 -18.36 -32.13
C LEU A 98 -15.46 -19.09 -31.20
N LEU A 99 -14.78 -18.36 -30.30
CA LEU A 99 -13.87 -18.95 -29.34
C LEU A 99 -14.59 -19.86 -28.34
N ALA A 100 -15.82 -19.49 -27.93
CA ALA A 100 -16.64 -20.32 -27.04
C ALA A 100 -17.03 -21.65 -27.70
N ASN A 101 -17.47 -21.63 -28.97
CA ASN A 101 -17.75 -22.85 -29.72
C ASN A 101 -16.50 -23.71 -29.93
N GLU A 102 -15.36 -23.09 -30.27
CA GLU A 102 -14.06 -23.75 -30.34
C GLU A 102 -13.77 -24.47 -29.01
N ALA A 103 -13.97 -23.79 -27.89
CA ALA A 103 -13.74 -24.32 -26.56
C ALA A 103 -14.62 -25.56 -26.26
N ARG A 104 -15.90 -25.51 -26.59
CA ARG A 104 -16.84 -26.63 -26.40
C ARG A 104 -16.52 -27.83 -27.32
N ALA A 105 -16.21 -27.56 -28.59
CA ALA A 105 -15.80 -28.58 -29.51
C ALA A 105 -14.58 -29.35 -29.00
N MET A 106 -13.61 -28.68 -28.39
CA MET A 106 -12.45 -29.31 -27.76
C MET A 106 -12.81 -30.15 -26.54
N SER A 107 -13.89 -29.86 -25.87
CA SER A 107 -14.43 -30.65 -24.77
C SER A 107 -15.30 -31.84 -25.26
N GLY A 108 -15.58 -31.92 -26.55
CA GLY A 108 -16.49 -32.90 -27.14
C GLY A 108 -17.96 -32.58 -26.80
N GLU A 109 -18.27 -31.31 -26.60
CA GLU A 109 -19.61 -30.77 -26.33
C GLU A 109 -20.17 -30.10 -27.58
N ASP A 110 -21.50 -29.95 -27.65
CA ASP A 110 -22.16 -29.25 -28.74
C ASP A 110 -21.82 -27.76 -28.72
N ASP A 111 -21.90 -27.10 -29.87
CA ASP A 111 -21.69 -25.66 -29.99
C ASP A 111 -22.60 -24.88 -29.04
N LEU A 112 -22.03 -23.90 -28.35
CA LEU A 112 -22.79 -22.98 -27.48
C LEU A 112 -23.69 -22.04 -28.30
N TYR A 113 -23.16 -21.59 -29.43
CA TYR A 113 -23.87 -20.71 -30.36
C TYR A 113 -24.05 -21.42 -31.67
N SER A 114 -25.29 -21.66 -32.06
CA SER A 114 -25.66 -22.23 -33.37
C SER A 114 -25.23 -21.31 -34.52
N ARG A 115 -25.22 -21.85 -35.75
CA ARG A 115 -24.87 -21.07 -36.94
C ARG A 115 -25.76 -19.84 -37.13
N LEU A 116 -27.06 -19.98 -36.85
CA LEU A 116 -28.00 -18.87 -36.92
C LEU A 116 -27.66 -17.78 -35.88
N GLU A 117 -27.35 -18.17 -34.65
CA GLU A 117 -26.97 -17.22 -33.60
C GLU A 117 -25.65 -16.53 -33.93
N LEU A 118 -24.68 -17.23 -34.50
CA LEU A 118 -23.44 -16.62 -34.97
C LEU A 118 -23.69 -15.56 -36.05
N ASP A 119 -24.68 -15.79 -36.97
CA ASP A 119 -25.05 -14.78 -37.97
C ASP A 119 -25.78 -13.61 -37.32
N LEU A 120 -26.67 -13.84 -36.33
CA LEU A 120 -27.33 -12.78 -35.57
C LEU A 120 -26.31 -11.91 -34.82
N ILE A 121 -25.29 -12.51 -34.21
CA ILE A 121 -24.21 -11.81 -33.52
C ILE A 121 -23.35 -11.05 -34.53
N LYS A 122 -22.90 -11.69 -35.58
CA LYS A 122 -21.99 -11.12 -36.59
C LYS A 122 -22.55 -9.86 -37.23
N TYR A 123 -23.82 -9.90 -37.59
CA TYR A 123 -24.52 -8.80 -38.28
C TYR A 123 -25.26 -7.89 -37.32
N ASN A 124 -25.16 -8.14 -35.98
CA ASN A 124 -25.83 -7.33 -34.92
C ASN A 124 -27.34 -7.14 -35.17
N LEU A 125 -28.02 -8.23 -35.52
CA LEU A 125 -29.39 -8.20 -35.94
C LEU A 125 -30.40 -8.15 -34.78
N ASP A 126 -30.04 -8.68 -33.61
CA ASP A 126 -30.83 -8.60 -32.38
C ASP A 126 -29.99 -8.14 -31.20
N LYS A 127 -30.00 -6.84 -30.95
CA LYS A 127 -29.18 -6.21 -29.90
C LYS A 127 -29.65 -6.50 -28.47
N ASP A 128 -30.87 -6.98 -28.29
CA ASP A 128 -31.41 -7.34 -26.98
C ASP A 128 -30.98 -8.73 -26.54
N LEU A 129 -30.99 -9.70 -27.48
CA LEU A 129 -30.66 -11.11 -27.20
C LEU A 129 -29.22 -11.43 -27.49
N TYR A 130 -28.62 -10.79 -28.49
CA TYR A 130 -27.23 -11.00 -28.92
C TYR A 130 -26.47 -9.66 -29.01
N PRO A 131 -26.27 -8.97 -27.88
CA PRO A 131 -25.57 -7.68 -27.86
C PRO A 131 -24.10 -7.81 -28.17
N ASP A 132 -23.48 -6.71 -28.54
CA ASP A 132 -21.99 -6.57 -28.58
C ASP A 132 -21.59 -5.35 -27.76
N VAL A 133 -21.36 -5.56 -26.46
CA VAL A 133 -21.09 -4.47 -25.51
C VAL A 133 -19.65 -4.44 -25.12
N ASN A 134 -18.95 -3.36 -25.42
CA ASN A 134 -17.67 -3.03 -24.82
C ASN A 134 -17.90 -2.25 -23.51
N TRP A 135 -17.94 -2.96 -22.40
CA TRP A 135 -18.22 -2.37 -21.08
C TRP A 135 -17.23 -1.28 -20.67
N ILE A 136 -15.96 -1.37 -21.12
CA ILE A 136 -14.98 -0.33 -20.85
C ILE A 136 -15.37 0.98 -21.54
N ASP A 137 -15.71 0.92 -22.82
CA ASP A 137 -16.05 2.12 -23.57
C ASP A 137 -17.42 2.70 -23.15
N GLU A 138 -18.35 1.84 -22.68
CA GLU A 138 -19.65 2.30 -22.15
C GLU A 138 -19.50 3.05 -20.83
N ILE A 139 -18.59 2.62 -19.95
CA ILE A 139 -18.53 3.08 -18.55
C ILE A 139 -17.40 4.06 -18.29
N MET A 140 -16.29 3.97 -19.04
CA MET A 140 -15.08 4.73 -18.73
C MET A 140 -14.93 5.98 -19.60
N LYS A 141 -14.48 7.07 -18.99
CA LYS A 141 -13.89 8.22 -19.68
C LYS A 141 -12.39 8.01 -19.73
N ARG A 142 -11.79 8.20 -20.90
CA ARG A 142 -10.32 8.12 -21.00
C ARG A 142 -9.60 9.30 -20.38
N THR A 143 -10.33 10.39 -20.15
CA THR A 143 -9.76 11.63 -19.60
C THR A 143 -10.59 12.11 -18.43
N SER A 144 -9.92 12.49 -17.35
CA SER A 144 -10.50 13.15 -16.19
C SER A 144 -9.75 14.45 -15.88
N ILE A 145 -10.45 15.37 -15.23
CA ILE A 145 -9.92 16.69 -14.86
C ILE A 145 -9.85 16.78 -13.34
N GLN A 146 -8.74 17.30 -12.85
CA GLN A 146 -8.52 17.66 -11.47
C GLN A 146 -8.13 19.12 -11.39
N GLN A 147 -8.73 19.84 -10.45
CA GLN A 147 -8.45 21.25 -10.18
C GLN A 147 -7.95 21.38 -8.75
N ASN A 148 -6.82 22.07 -8.57
CA ASN A 148 -6.26 22.36 -7.27
C ASN A 148 -6.03 23.86 -7.14
N TYR A 149 -6.56 24.46 -6.10
CA TYR A 149 -6.37 25.84 -5.74
C TYR A 149 -5.70 25.90 -4.37
N TYR A 150 -4.68 26.71 -4.26
CA TYR A 150 -3.93 26.87 -3.04
C TYR A 150 -3.58 28.33 -2.81
N ILE A 151 -3.76 28.81 -1.59
CA ILE A 151 -3.34 30.14 -1.17
C ILE A 151 -2.67 30.05 0.19
N ASN A 152 -1.60 30.79 0.35
CA ASN A 152 -0.98 31.01 1.66
C ASN A 152 -0.68 32.48 1.92
N ALA A 153 -0.64 32.81 3.19
CA ALA A 153 -0.25 34.12 3.71
C ALA A 153 0.79 33.93 4.81
N GLN A 154 1.92 34.58 4.70
CA GLN A 154 2.97 34.54 5.70
C GLN A 154 3.51 35.93 6.00
N GLY A 155 3.98 36.14 7.24
CA GLY A 155 4.53 37.38 7.67
C GLY A 155 4.73 37.41 9.17
N GLY A 156 5.04 38.59 9.70
CA GLY A 156 5.17 38.84 11.13
C GLY A 156 6.31 39.74 11.49
N GLY A 157 6.44 39.98 12.78
CA GLY A 157 7.51 40.75 13.38
C GLY A 157 8.33 39.95 14.38
N ASP A 158 9.07 40.66 15.24
CA ASP A 158 9.95 40.02 16.22
C ASP A 158 9.16 39.28 17.32
N ILE A 159 7.92 39.72 17.60
CA ILE A 159 7.08 39.14 18.68
C ILE A 159 6.31 37.93 18.13
N ALA A 160 5.67 38.06 16.96
CA ALA A 160 4.83 37.00 16.41
C ALA A 160 5.04 36.89 14.91
N ARG A 161 5.10 35.63 14.42
CA ARG A 161 5.19 35.27 12.99
C ARG A 161 4.11 34.26 12.71
N TYR A 162 3.51 34.35 11.55
CA TYR A 162 2.42 33.48 11.15
C TYR A 162 2.59 32.94 9.72
N TYR A 163 2.10 31.75 9.54
CA TYR A 163 1.89 31.09 8.25
C TYR A 163 0.50 30.50 8.23
N LEU A 164 -0.32 30.93 7.29
CA LEU A 164 -1.69 30.47 7.09
C LEU A 164 -1.81 29.89 5.69
N SER A 165 -2.47 28.77 5.51
CA SER A 165 -2.74 28.22 4.18
C SER A 165 -4.14 27.62 4.08
N LEU A 166 -4.68 27.65 2.85
CA LEU A 166 -5.95 27.06 2.48
C LEU A 166 -5.78 26.41 1.09
N GLY A 167 -6.10 25.15 0.99
CA GLY A 167 -6.11 24.40 -0.27
C GLY A 167 -7.50 23.85 -0.59
N TYR A 168 -7.85 23.80 -1.87
CA TYR A 168 -9.04 23.15 -2.37
C TYR A 168 -8.68 22.24 -3.56
N GLN A 169 -9.10 21.00 -3.50
CA GLN A 169 -8.96 20.01 -4.57
C GLN A 169 -10.32 19.51 -5.00
N ASP A 170 -10.55 19.46 -6.30
CA ASP A 170 -11.72 18.83 -6.91
C ASP A 170 -11.24 17.86 -8.01
N GLU A 171 -11.57 16.59 -7.85
CA GLU A 171 -11.18 15.53 -8.77
C GLU A 171 -12.43 14.81 -9.30
N GLY A 172 -12.69 14.96 -10.60
CA GLY A 172 -13.74 14.27 -11.29
C GLY A 172 -13.41 12.80 -11.57
N ALA A 173 -14.41 11.94 -11.49
CA ALA A 173 -14.23 10.52 -11.76
C ALA A 173 -13.98 10.24 -13.25
N ALA A 174 -13.22 9.18 -13.52
CA ALA A 174 -13.00 8.66 -14.88
C ALA A 174 -14.15 7.74 -15.35
N TYR A 175 -15.34 7.91 -14.82
CA TYR A 175 -16.56 7.18 -15.22
C TYR A 175 -17.51 8.07 -16.01
N ARG A 176 -18.21 7.48 -17.00
CA ARG A 176 -19.31 8.13 -17.71
C ARG A 176 -20.55 8.02 -16.86
N GLN A 177 -21.01 9.15 -16.36
CA GLN A 177 -22.26 9.24 -15.64
C GLN A 177 -23.29 9.98 -16.49
N GLU A 178 -24.50 9.46 -16.49
CA GLU A 178 -25.69 10.14 -17.00
C GLU A 178 -26.41 10.78 -15.81
N ASP A 179 -27.31 11.72 -16.08
CA ASP A 179 -28.15 12.33 -15.06
C ASP A 179 -28.96 11.23 -14.35
N ASN A 180 -28.71 11.08 -13.06
CA ASN A 180 -29.44 10.13 -12.24
C ASN A 180 -30.47 10.85 -11.33
N LEU A 181 -31.37 10.07 -10.74
CA LEU A 181 -32.42 10.56 -9.85
C LEU A 181 -31.90 11.52 -8.74
N PHE A 182 -30.68 11.31 -8.28
CA PHE A 182 -30.09 12.05 -7.15
C PHE A 182 -29.18 13.19 -7.58
N LYS A 183 -28.80 13.29 -8.85
CA LYS A 183 -27.90 14.30 -9.43
C LYS A 183 -26.60 14.49 -8.66
N LYS A 184 -26.08 13.38 -8.08
CA LYS A 184 -24.82 13.36 -7.33
C LYS A 184 -23.71 12.76 -8.20
N PRO A 185 -22.79 13.59 -8.76
CA PRO A 185 -21.68 13.08 -9.57
C PRO A 185 -20.64 12.39 -8.68
N LEU A 186 -20.02 11.34 -9.21
CA LEU A 186 -18.85 10.72 -8.59
C LEU A 186 -17.70 11.73 -8.59
N SER A 187 -17.18 12.02 -7.43
CA SER A 187 -16.10 13.01 -7.26
C SER A 187 -15.36 12.80 -5.97
N TYR A 188 -14.13 13.33 -5.92
CA TYR A 188 -13.39 13.51 -4.69
C TYR A 188 -13.09 14.99 -4.51
N LYS A 189 -13.54 15.56 -3.37
CA LYS A 189 -13.28 16.95 -3.01
C LYS A 189 -12.56 17.00 -1.68
N LYS A 190 -11.56 17.87 -1.56
CA LYS A 190 -10.80 18.04 -0.31
C LYS A 190 -10.49 19.51 -0.09
N ILE A 191 -10.76 19.98 1.11
CA ILE A 191 -10.31 21.28 1.63
C ILE A 191 -9.25 20.98 2.65
N THR A 192 -8.06 21.59 2.53
CA THR A 192 -6.98 21.55 3.50
C THR A 192 -6.78 22.93 4.12
N TYR A 193 -6.44 23.00 5.39
CA TYR A 193 -6.13 24.26 6.05
C TYR A 193 -5.01 24.06 7.06
N ARG A 194 -4.18 25.12 7.22
CA ARG A 194 -3.09 25.15 8.18
C ARG A 194 -2.91 26.56 8.75
N ALA A 195 -2.62 26.62 10.04
CA ALA A 195 -2.19 27.85 10.73
C ALA A 195 -1.00 27.49 11.64
N ASN A 196 0.15 28.08 11.38
CA ASN A 196 1.34 28.00 12.22
C ASN A 196 1.65 29.38 12.75
N ILE A 197 1.66 29.56 14.07
CA ILE A 197 1.93 30.83 14.75
C ILE A 197 3.08 30.60 15.72
N ASP A 198 4.18 31.30 15.51
CA ASP A 198 5.34 31.33 16.39
C ASP A 198 5.37 32.65 17.14
N MET A 199 5.40 32.61 18.47
CA MET A 199 5.42 33.79 19.33
C MET A 199 6.64 33.78 20.23
N ASN A 200 7.38 34.88 20.28
CA ASN A 200 8.47 35.12 21.22
C ASN A 200 7.89 35.85 22.46
N LEU A 201 7.56 35.10 23.53
CA LEU A 201 7.06 35.67 24.77
C LEU A 201 8.14 36.48 25.48
N THR A 202 9.36 35.99 25.42
CA THR A 202 10.56 36.70 25.88
C THR A 202 11.68 36.48 24.86
N LYS A 203 12.88 37.01 25.11
CA LYS A 203 14.06 36.76 24.27
C LYS A 203 14.49 35.28 24.26
N THR A 204 14.06 34.49 25.25
CA THR A 204 14.47 33.12 25.49
C THR A 204 13.30 32.13 25.51
N THR A 205 12.05 32.62 25.56
CA THR A 205 10.83 31.81 25.65
C THR A 205 10.03 31.94 24.37
N LYS A 206 9.76 30.82 23.71
CA LYS A 206 8.97 30.76 22.48
C LYS A 206 7.74 29.88 22.69
N VAL A 207 6.62 30.28 22.13
CA VAL A 207 5.39 29.49 22.06
C VAL A 207 5.07 29.26 20.60
N TYR A 208 4.77 28.04 20.27
CA TYR A 208 4.24 27.64 18.96
C TYR A 208 2.82 27.15 19.13
N PHE A 209 1.93 27.65 18.29
CA PHE A 209 0.58 27.17 18.10
C PHE A 209 0.41 26.68 16.66
N GLY A 210 -0.05 25.46 16.49
CA GLY A 210 -0.34 24.84 15.22
C GLY A 210 -1.77 24.32 15.16
N LEU A 211 -2.47 24.66 14.10
CA LEU A 211 -3.76 24.09 13.74
C LEU A 211 -3.66 23.59 12.30
N ASP A 212 -3.92 22.32 12.05
CA ASP A 212 -4.04 21.80 10.69
C ASP A 212 -5.14 20.76 10.57
N GLY A 213 -5.63 20.60 9.37
CA GLY A 213 -6.64 19.61 9.10
C GLY A 213 -7.13 19.61 7.67
N TYR A 214 -8.12 18.76 7.45
CA TYR A 214 -8.83 18.72 6.17
C TYR A 214 -10.27 18.22 6.33
N ILE A 215 -11.08 18.57 5.36
CA ILE A 215 -12.41 18.01 5.12
C ILE A 215 -12.39 17.41 3.72
N SER A 216 -12.66 16.12 3.60
CA SER A 216 -12.75 15.46 2.30
C SER A 216 -14.09 14.76 2.11
N ASN A 217 -14.62 14.83 0.90
CA ASN A 217 -15.86 14.20 0.48
C ASN A 217 -15.57 13.30 -0.72
N TYR A 218 -15.87 12.02 -0.60
CA TYR A 218 -15.80 11.04 -1.67
C TYR A 218 -17.21 10.53 -1.98
N THR A 219 -17.67 10.71 -3.21
CA THR A 219 -18.97 10.23 -3.67
C THR A 219 -18.78 9.01 -4.55
N SER A 220 -19.47 7.92 -4.23
CA SER A 220 -19.48 6.64 -4.94
C SER A 220 -20.91 6.20 -5.28
N PRO A 221 -21.11 5.17 -6.15
CA PRO A 221 -22.46 4.64 -6.46
C PRO A 221 -23.16 4.09 -5.23
N GLY A 222 -24.46 4.15 -5.20
CA GLY A 222 -25.28 3.71 -4.06
C GLY A 222 -25.22 2.21 -3.81
N GLY A 223 -24.92 1.82 -2.56
CA GLY A 223 -24.85 0.42 -2.16
C GLY A 223 -23.73 -0.38 -2.85
N GLN A 224 -22.94 0.27 -3.68
CA GLN A 224 -21.81 -0.30 -4.41
C GLN A 224 -20.61 0.66 -4.27
N ASN A 225 -19.42 0.15 -4.48
CA ASN A 225 -18.23 1.01 -4.57
C ASN A 225 -17.68 0.96 -6.00
N THR A 226 -16.78 1.88 -6.31
CA THR A 226 -16.18 1.95 -7.65
C THR A 226 -15.37 0.69 -8.01
N ASN A 227 -14.85 -0.05 -7.01
CA ASN A 227 -14.18 -1.32 -7.26
C ASN A 227 -15.14 -2.41 -7.71
N THR A 228 -16.37 -2.44 -7.18
CA THR A 228 -17.42 -3.38 -7.61
C THR A 228 -17.84 -3.10 -9.05
N VAL A 229 -18.05 -1.83 -9.41
CA VAL A 229 -18.32 -1.43 -10.79
C VAL A 229 -17.19 -1.85 -11.72
N TRP A 230 -15.94 -1.57 -11.34
CA TRP A 230 -14.76 -1.96 -12.12
C TRP A 230 -14.60 -3.49 -12.23
N SER A 231 -14.91 -4.23 -11.18
CA SER A 231 -14.92 -5.69 -11.21
C SER A 231 -15.94 -6.23 -12.20
N ALA A 232 -17.16 -5.68 -12.21
CA ALA A 232 -18.21 -6.04 -13.17
C ALA A 232 -17.78 -5.74 -14.62
N VAL A 233 -17.22 -4.55 -14.89
CA VAL A 233 -16.69 -4.18 -16.23
C VAL A 233 -15.70 -5.22 -16.78
N ARG A 234 -14.87 -5.80 -15.92
CA ARG A 234 -13.85 -6.77 -16.33
C ARG A 234 -14.39 -8.20 -16.49
N GLN A 235 -15.41 -8.54 -15.75
CA GLN A 235 -15.97 -9.91 -15.74
C GLN A 235 -17.04 -10.13 -16.77
N LEU A 236 -17.86 -9.12 -17.07
CA LEU A 236 -18.96 -9.26 -17.98
C LEU A 236 -18.51 -9.44 -19.42
N THR A 237 -19.05 -10.48 -20.07
CA THR A 237 -18.78 -10.76 -21.48
C THR A 237 -19.56 -9.81 -22.40
N PRO A 238 -19.14 -9.62 -23.65
CA PRO A 238 -19.83 -8.72 -24.58
C PRO A 238 -21.25 -9.19 -24.94
N LEU A 239 -21.54 -10.50 -24.79
CA LEU A 239 -22.81 -11.15 -25.14
C LEU A 239 -23.79 -11.30 -23.98
N MET A 240 -23.39 -10.95 -22.75
CA MET A 240 -24.17 -11.29 -21.57
C MET A 240 -25.54 -10.57 -21.55
N PHE A 241 -25.57 -9.27 -21.83
CA PHE A 241 -26.76 -8.44 -21.97
C PHE A 241 -26.39 -7.05 -22.52
N PRO A 242 -27.37 -6.29 -23.09
CA PRO A 242 -27.15 -4.92 -23.57
C PRO A 242 -27.01 -3.94 -22.40
N LYS A 243 -26.62 -2.69 -22.68
CA LYS A 243 -26.61 -1.59 -21.70
C LYS A 243 -28.01 -1.40 -21.10
N THR A 244 -29.01 -1.32 -21.96
CA THR A 244 -30.46 -1.30 -21.68
C THR A 244 -31.17 -2.06 -22.79
N TYR A 245 -32.29 -2.70 -22.49
CA TYR A 245 -33.12 -3.28 -23.53
C TYR A 245 -33.79 -2.20 -24.40
N SER A 246 -34.24 -2.58 -25.59
CA SER A 246 -34.86 -1.66 -26.55
C SER A 246 -36.13 -0.97 -26.02
N ASP A 247 -36.78 -1.54 -25.02
CA ASP A 247 -37.93 -0.99 -24.32
C ASP A 247 -37.56 -0.14 -23.09
N GLY A 248 -36.27 0.15 -22.89
CA GLY A 248 -35.77 0.99 -21.79
C GLY A 248 -35.63 0.29 -20.44
N THR A 249 -35.93 -1.02 -20.35
CA THR A 249 -35.75 -1.77 -19.11
C THR A 249 -34.29 -2.18 -18.89
N PHE A 250 -33.93 -2.42 -17.63
CA PHE A 250 -32.54 -2.72 -17.24
C PHE A 250 -32.27 -4.23 -17.23
N PRO A 251 -31.13 -4.66 -17.80
CA PRO A 251 -30.77 -6.06 -17.86
C PRO A 251 -30.02 -6.52 -16.58
N SER A 252 -30.14 -7.82 -16.30
CA SER A 252 -29.27 -8.53 -15.35
C SER A 252 -29.23 -10.02 -15.69
N TYR A 253 -28.10 -10.66 -15.46
CA TYR A 253 -27.96 -12.10 -15.58
C TYR A 253 -28.51 -12.84 -14.34
N GLY A 254 -28.05 -12.40 -13.17
CA GLY A 254 -28.50 -12.92 -11.88
C GLY A 254 -29.30 -11.90 -11.08
N LYS A 255 -29.12 -11.88 -9.77
CA LYS A 255 -29.59 -10.78 -8.91
C LYS A 255 -28.65 -9.57 -9.05
N HIS A 256 -28.18 -9.03 -7.93
CA HIS A 256 -27.29 -7.86 -7.94
C HIS A 256 -25.87 -8.19 -8.41
N ASP A 257 -25.41 -9.44 -8.26
CA ASP A 257 -24.02 -9.84 -8.44
C ASP A 257 -23.50 -9.70 -9.87
N LEU A 258 -24.40 -9.90 -10.84
CA LEU A 258 -24.10 -9.78 -12.27
C LEU A 258 -24.99 -8.70 -12.90
N ALA A 259 -25.22 -7.62 -12.19
CA ALA A 259 -25.96 -6.47 -12.72
C ALA A 259 -25.07 -5.64 -13.65
N SER A 260 -25.74 -4.92 -14.56
CA SER A 260 -25.07 -4.04 -15.50
C SER A 260 -24.22 -2.97 -14.76
N PRO A 261 -22.94 -2.77 -15.12
CA PRO A 261 -22.12 -1.67 -14.60
C PRO A 261 -22.75 -0.30 -14.83
N TYR A 262 -23.49 -0.15 -15.91
CA TYR A 262 -24.27 1.05 -16.21
C TYR A 262 -25.34 1.31 -15.14
N VAL A 263 -26.11 0.29 -14.77
CA VAL A 263 -27.11 0.37 -13.70
C VAL A 263 -26.46 0.66 -12.37
N MET A 264 -25.38 -0.05 -12.04
CA MET A 264 -24.62 0.17 -10.80
C MET A 264 -24.15 1.62 -10.67
N LEU A 265 -23.73 2.22 -11.78
CA LEU A 265 -23.16 3.56 -11.81
C LEU A 265 -24.21 4.67 -11.77
N ASN A 266 -25.35 4.46 -12.42
CA ASN A 266 -26.33 5.53 -12.71
C ASN A 266 -27.66 5.36 -11.98
N ASN A 267 -28.06 4.14 -11.60
CA ASN A 267 -29.42 3.83 -11.15
C ASN A 267 -29.51 3.28 -9.72
N THR A 268 -28.40 3.21 -8.98
CA THR A 268 -28.38 2.68 -7.60
C THR A 268 -28.32 3.76 -6.52
N GLY A 269 -28.28 5.04 -6.90
CA GLY A 269 -28.18 6.15 -5.96
C GLY A 269 -26.72 6.56 -5.69
N TYR A 270 -26.42 6.92 -4.44
CA TYR A 270 -25.07 7.35 -4.04
C TYR A 270 -24.71 6.91 -2.63
N THR A 271 -23.42 6.82 -2.37
CA THR A 271 -22.81 6.78 -1.05
C THR A 271 -21.79 7.93 -0.96
N GLN A 272 -21.83 8.68 0.11
CA GLN A 272 -20.91 9.78 0.38
C GLN A 272 -20.12 9.49 1.65
N ASP A 273 -18.81 9.46 1.52
CA ASP A 273 -17.85 9.33 2.63
C ASP A 273 -17.22 10.69 2.90
N GLU A 274 -17.51 11.26 4.06
CA GLU A 274 -16.90 12.49 4.53
C GLU A 274 -15.89 12.16 5.61
N THR A 275 -14.68 12.71 5.49
CA THR A 275 -13.66 12.65 6.54
C THR A 275 -13.29 14.04 6.97
N GLN A 276 -13.41 14.30 8.26
CA GLN A 276 -13.02 15.57 8.91
C GLN A 276 -11.87 15.31 9.87
N ARG A 277 -10.69 15.85 9.59
CA ARG A 277 -9.51 15.76 10.45
C ARG A 277 -9.16 17.15 10.97
N ASN A 278 -8.96 17.23 12.28
CA ASN A 278 -8.47 18.44 12.97
C ASN A 278 -7.34 18.03 13.90
N MET A 279 -6.21 18.73 13.82
CA MET A 279 -5.07 18.56 14.70
C MET A 279 -4.68 19.91 15.29
N LEU A 280 -4.62 19.97 16.60
CA LEU A 280 -4.18 21.14 17.39
C LEU A 280 -2.87 20.78 18.07
N THR A 281 -1.86 21.67 17.96
CA THR A 281 -0.56 21.51 18.60
C THR A 281 -0.20 22.77 19.37
N LEU A 282 0.25 22.60 20.60
CA LEU A 282 0.82 23.67 21.42
C LEU A 282 2.22 23.25 21.88
N LYS A 283 3.23 24.09 21.66
CA LYS A 283 4.61 23.86 22.11
C LYS A 283 5.12 25.08 22.84
N LEU A 284 5.70 24.87 24.00
CA LEU A 284 6.47 25.88 24.76
C LEU A 284 7.94 25.48 24.68
N GLU A 285 8.81 26.42 24.34
CA GLU A 285 10.26 26.21 24.24
C GLU A 285 11.00 27.30 25.03
N GLN A 286 11.96 26.90 25.83
CA GLN A 286 12.79 27.76 26.66
C GLN A 286 14.28 27.53 26.33
N GLU A 287 14.98 28.60 25.95
CA GLU A 287 16.44 28.62 25.83
C GLU A 287 17.04 29.08 27.18
N PHE A 288 18.13 28.43 27.59
CA PHE A 288 18.82 28.70 28.83
C PHE A 288 20.17 29.38 28.58
N GLY A 289 20.51 30.31 29.46
CA GLY A 289 21.78 31.03 29.47
C GLY A 289 22.68 30.65 30.66
N GLY A 290 23.75 31.40 30.87
CA GLY A 290 24.68 31.24 32.01
C GLY A 290 25.32 29.84 32.05
N PHE A 291 25.17 29.14 33.15
CA PHE A 291 25.73 27.79 33.38
C PHE A 291 25.14 26.76 32.37
N LEU A 292 23.86 26.91 32.01
CA LEU A 292 23.14 26.04 31.06
C LEU A 292 23.20 26.56 29.62
N LYS A 293 24.15 27.41 29.27
CA LYS A 293 24.31 27.93 27.92
C LYS A 293 24.40 26.77 26.89
N GLY A 294 23.55 26.85 25.85
CA GLY A 294 23.42 25.79 24.83
C GLY A 294 22.31 24.78 25.14
N MET A 295 21.61 24.92 26.28
CA MET A 295 20.47 24.08 26.62
C MET A 295 19.17 24.72 26.13
N THR A 296 18.31 23.89 25.53
CA THR A 296 16.93 24.22 25.15
C THR A 296 16.01 23.14 25.71
N ALA A 297 14.96 23.54 26.42
CA ALA A 297 13.91 22.59 26.83
C ALA A 297 12.58 22.95 26.18
N SER A 298 11.79 21.95 25.84
CA SER A 298 10.45 22.18 25.29
C SER A 298 9.44 21.17 25.80
N VAL A 299 8.19 21.61 25.91
CA VAL A 299 7.02 20.77 26.18
C VAL A 299 6.03 20.99 25.05
N GLN A 300 5.49 19.90 24.52
CA GLN A 300 4.54 19.92 23.43
C GLN A 300 3.34 19.06 23.77
N ALA A 301 2.13 19.55 23.46
CA ALA A 301 0.89 18.80 23.55
C ALA A 301 0.15 18.85 22.22
N MET A 302 -0.47 17.73 21.84
CA MET A 302 -1.24 17.61 20.61
C MET A 302 -2.55 16.86 20.85
N SER A 303 -3.61 17.33 20.19
CA SER A 303 -4.90 16.65 20.10
C SER A 303 -5.30 16.51 18.65
N GLU A 304 -5.51 15.28 18.21
CA GLU A 304 -6.04 14.95 16.88
C GLU A 304 -7.40 14.28 16.99
N ASN A 305 -8.33 14.74 16.16
CA ASN A 305 -9.65 14.13 16.00
C ASN A 305 -9.91 13.92 14.52
N ILE A 306 -10.33 12.70 14.16
CA ILE A 306 -10.79 12.35 12.82
C ILE A 306 -12.20 11.78 12.97
N ASN A 307 -13.16 12.39 12.30
CA ASN A 307 -14.52 11.90 12.21
C ASN A 307 -14.75 11.37 10.80
N TYR A 308 -15.33 10.20 10.70
CA TYR A 308 -15.71 9.53 9.45
C TYR A 308 -17.22 9.44 9.42
N PHE A 309 -17.84 10.13 8.48
CA PHE A 309 -19.27 10.08 8.22
C PHE A 309 -19.48 9.35 6.91
N ASN A 310 -20.32 8.32 6.93
CA ASN A 310 -20.79 7.65 5.74
C ASN A 310 -22.31 7.83 5.65
N GLU A 311 -22.77 8.37 4.55
CA GLU A 311 -24.20 8.52 4.23
C GLU A 311 -24.47 7.81 2.91
N GLY A 312 -25.48 6.95 2.87
CA GLY A 312 -25.90 6.26 1.67
C GLY A 312 -27.40 6.38 1.43
N ARG A 313 -27.77 6.67 0.17
CA ARG A 313 -29.12 6.52 -0.33
C ARG A 313 -29.06 5.63 -1.56
N TYR A 314 -29.60 4.45 -1.47
CA TYR A 314 -29.54 3.49 -2.54
C TYR A 314 -30.85 2.76 -2.76
N ILE A 315 -31.02 2.35 -4.01
CA ILE A 315 -32.21 1.68 -4.55
C ILE A 315 -31.74 0.75 -5.67
N TRP A 316 -32.42 -0.33 -5.88
CA TRP A 316 -32.27 -1.10 -7.09
C TRP A 316 -33.54 -0.91 -7.95
N PRO A 317 -33.40 -0.69 -9.27
CA PRO A 317 -34.53 -0.72 -10.19
C PRO A 317 -34.95 -2.16 -10.46
N ASP A 318 -36.10 -2.33 -11.15
CA ASP A 318 -36.46 -3.63 -11.71
C ASP A 318 -35.39 -4.08 -12.71
N LEU A 319 -34.89 -5.32 -12.55
CA LEU A 319 -33.90 -5.93 -13.43
C LEU A 319 -34.48 -7.16 -14.10
N TYR A 320 -34.29 -7.26 -15.40
CA TYR A 320 -34.86 -8.30 -16.24
C TYR A 320 -33.79 -9.12 -16.96
N ARG A 321 -34.13 -10.37 -17.27
CA ARG A 321 -33.37 -11.19 -18.23
C ARG A 321 -34.28 -11.50 -19.44
N ALA A 322 -33.81 -11.13 -20.62
CA ALA A 322 -34.44 -11.51 -21.85
C ALA A 322 -34.17 -12.99 -22.17
N THR A 323 -35.16 -13.71 -22.66
CA THR A 323 -35.09 -15.13 -22.97
C THR A 323 -35.47 -15.47 -24.40
N GLY A 324 -36.02 -14.52 -25.14
CA GLY A 324 -36.45 -14.71 -26.52
C GLY A 324 -37.39 -13.63 -27.02
N ARG A 325 -37.98 -13.83 -28.20
CA ARG A 325 -39.02 -12.98 -28.76
C ARG A 325 -40.26 -13.80 -29.06
N SER A 326 -41.45 -13.17 -28.91
CA SER A 326 -42.69 -13.74 -29.33
C SER A 326 -42.77 -13.81 -30.86
N SER A 327 -43.77 -14.51 -31.39
CA SER A 327 -44.06 -14.53 -32.83
C SER A 327 -44.34 -13.15 -33.44
N GLN A 328 -44.66 -12.18 -32.60
CA GLN A 328 -44.94 -10.78 -33.01
C GLN A 328 -43.67 -9.88 -32.81
N GLY A 329 -42.49 -10.49 -32.44
CA GLY A 329 -41.26 -9.76 -32.26
C GLY A 329 -41.10 -9.09 -30.90
N VAL A 330 -42.08 -9.22 -29.98
CA VAL A 330 -42.01 -8.63 -28.64
C VAL A 330 -40.99 -9.38 -27.78
N LEU A 331 -40.13 -8.65 -27.06
CA LEU A 331 -39.09 -9.22 -26.19
C LEU A 331 -39.73 -9.91 -24.97
N ILE A 332 -39.43 -11.19 -24.80
CA ILE A 332 -39.88 -12.00 -23.65
C ILE A 332 -38.83 -11.85 -22.55
N LYS A 333 -39.24 -11.36 -21.39
CA LYS A 333 -38.36 -11.07 -20.27
C LYS A 333 -38.86 -11.68 -18.97
N THR A 334 -37.96 -12.10 -18.13
CA THR A 334 -38.22 -12.56 -16.77
C THR A 334 -37.67 -11.55 -15.78
N LEU A 335 -38.45 -11.14 -14.81
CA LEU A 335 -38.01 -10.29 -13.70
C LEU A 335 -37.00 -11.09 -12.84
N ARG A 336 -35.78 -10.57 -12.67
CA ARG A 336 -34.73 -11.17 -11.84
C ARG A 336 -34.62 -10.51 -10.48
N THR A 337 -34.78 -9.19 -10.44
CA THR A 337 -34.79 -8.40 -9.21
C THR A 337 -35.94 -7.42 -9.31
N ALA A 338 -36.86 -7.46 -8.37
CA ALA A 338 -37.87 -6.44 -8.23
C ALA A 338 -37.28 -5.15 -7.65
N LYS A 339 -37.83 -4.02 -8.06
CA LYS A 339 -37.46 -2.71 -7.52
C LYS A 339 -37.47 -2.73 -5.99
N GLU A 340 -36.37 -2.35 -5.39
CA GLU A 340 -36.27 -2.19 -3.95
C GLU A 340 -36.72 -0.80 -3.52
N ASN A 341 -37.31 -0.69 -2.33
CA ASN A 341 -37.54 0.61 -1.71
C ASN A 341 -36.19 1.30 -1.40
N MET A 342 -36.21 2.63 -1.47
CA MET A 342 -35.01 3.39 -1.13
C MET A 342 -34.57 3.09 0.30
N LYS A 343 -33.33 2.70 0.45
CA LYS A 343 -32.67 2.49 1.74
C LYS A 343 -31.81 3.70 2.05
N TYR A 344 -31.87 4.12 3.30
CA TYR A 344 -30.99 5.13 3.85
C TYR A 344 -30.06 4.47 4.87
N THR A 345 -28.76 4.74 4.76
CA THR A 345 -27.77 4.30 5.74
C THR A 345 -26.96 5.48 6.20
N GLN A 346 -26.65 5.47 7.48
CA GLN A 346 -25.74 6.43 8.08
C GLN A 346 -24.84 5.70 9.06
N ASN A 347 -23.54 5.97 8.98
CA ASN A 347 -22.55 5.46 9.92
C ASN A 347 -21.58 6.57 10.30
N ASN A 348 -21.15 6.55 11.56
CA ASN A 348 -20.25 7.56 12.09
C ASN A 348 -19.20 6.86 12.97
N ASN A 349 -17.94 7.02 12.59
CA ASN A 349 -16.79 6.48 13.33
C ASN A 349 -15.86 7.62 13.71
N ARG A 350 -15.13 7.43 14.81
CA ARG A 350 -14.24 8.44 15.34
C ARG A 350 -12.87 7.85 15.68
N TYR A 351 -11.83 8.60 15.31
CA TYR A 351 -10.46 8.41 15.79
C TYR A 351 -10.07 9.62 16.63
N ARG A 352 -9.40 9.38 17.78
CA ARG A 352 -8.88 10.43 18.67
C ARG A 352 -7.49 10.03 19.13
N LYS A 353 -6.55 10.98 19.09
CA LYS A 353 -5.20 10.80 19.59
C LYS A 353 -4.80 11.99 20.46
N TYR A 354 -4.27 11.71 21.63
CA TYR A 354 -3.58 12.67 22.47
C TYR A 354 -2.10 12.30 22.51
N TYR A 355 -1.26 13.32 22.42
CA TYR A 355 0.19 13.19 22.46
C TYR A 355 0.76 14.28 23.34
N MET A 356 1.69 13.91 24.22
CA MET A 356 2.46 14.85 25.03
C MET A 356 3.93 14.48 24.95
N GLU A 357 4.79 15.48 24.82
CA GLU A 357 6.25 15.35 24.73
C GLU A 357 6.94 16.36 25.61
N ALA A 358 7.99 15.94 26.32
CA ALA A 358 8.96 16.81 26.97
C ALA A 358 10.34 16.47 26.41
N LYS A 359 11.08 17.50 26.00
CA LYS A 359 12.39 17.37 25.36
C LYS A 359 13.37 18.37 25.94
N ALA A 360 14.58 17.90 26.24
CA ALA A 360 15.72 18.74 26.58
C ALA A 360 16.88 18.43 25.63
N ASN A 361 17.44 19.45 25.03
CA ASN A 361 18.57 19.38 24.13
C ASN A 361 19.68 20.30 24.63
N TRP A 362 20.92 19.82 24.63
CA TRP A 362 22.08 20.61 24.99
C TRP A 362 23.20 20.39 23.97
N ASP A 363 23.64 21.45 23.33
CA ASP A 363 24.70 21.44 22.34
C ASP A 363 25.74 22.50 22.68
N ARG A 364 27.02 22.10 22.75
CA ARG A 364 28.09 23.02 23.06
C ARG A 364 29.44 22.58 22.44
N THR A 365 30.17 23.56 21.96
CA THR A 365 31.52 23.39 21.42
C THR A 365 32.55 23.99 22.34
N PHE A 366 33.61 23.24 22.66
CA PHE A 366 34.73 23.62 23.50
C PHE A 366 36.02 23.42 22.70
N GLY A 367 36.52 24.47 22.07
CA GLY A 367 37.69 24.35 21.19
C GLY A 367 37.40 23.40 20.03
N LEU A 368 38.13 22.29 19.95
CA LEU A 368 37.97 21.24 18.94
C LEU A 368 36.91 20.20 19.30
N HIS A 369 36.34 20.26 20.50
CA HIS A 369 35.39 19.28 21.00
C HIS A 369 33.96 19.79 20.89
N SER A 370 33.07 19.04 20.20
CA SER A 370 31.64 19.30 20.11
C SER A 370 30.87 18.24 20.91
N LEU A 371 30.09 18.65 21.88
CA LEU A 371 29.26 17.78 22.71
C LEU A 371 27.79 18.10 22.48
N GLY A 372 26.97 17.06 22.28
CA GLY A 372 25.53 17.17 22.24
C GLY A 372 24.88 16.15 23.17
N ALA A 373 23.79 16.53 23.82
CA ALA A 373 22.99 15.63 24.64
C ALA A 373 21.51 15.92 24.40
N LEU A 374 20.71 14.87 24.26
CA LEU A 374 19.26 14.92 24.10
C LEU A 374 18.61 13.98 25.10
N ALA A 375 17.56 14.44 25.77
CA ALA A 375 16.61 13.61 26.50
C ALA A 375 15.21 13.93 25.99
N LEU A 376 14.42 12.89 25.72
CA LEU A 376 13.07 13.03 25.21
C LEU A 376 12.17 12.02 25.91
N TYR A 377 11.06 12.49 26.44
CA TYR A 377 9.98 11.66 26.95
C TYR A 377 8.69 11.98 26.20
N TYR A 378 7.97 10.97 25.71
CA TYR A 378 6.63 11.16 25.19
C TYR A 378 5.65 10.10 25.67
N MET A 379 4.38 10.44 25.64
CA MET A 379 3.27 9.53 25.84
C MET A 379 2.17 9.80 24.82
N GLU A 380 1.48 8.74 24.42
CA GLU A 380 0.32 8.82 23.52
C GLU A 380 -0.83 7.92 23.97
N ASP A 381 -2.05 8.40 23.74
CA ASP A 381 -3.31 7.67 23.94
C ASP A 381 -4.10 7.74 22.64
N VAL A 382 -4.37 6.58 22.04
CA VAL A 382 -5.09 6.45 20.77
C VAL A 382 -6.37 5.66 20.99
N HIS A 383 -7.50 6.26 20.68
CA HIS A 383 -8.81 5.66 20.70
C HIS A 383 -9.42 5.68 19.30
N ASN A 384 -9.70 4.49 18.76
CA ASN A 384 -10.24 4.33 17.41
C ASN A 384 -11.46 3.40 17.44
N THR A 385 -12.64 3.95 17.15
CA THR A 385 -13.90 3.19 17.10
C THR A 385 -14.23 2.67 15.69
N GLN A 386 -13.40 2.97 14.69
CA GLN A 386 -13.64 2.60 13.28
C GLN A 386 -13.75 1.08 13.05
N TRP A 387 -13.18 0.28 13.96
CA TRP A 387 -13.06 -1.18 13.80
C TRP A 387 -13.96 -1.97 14.76
N ASP A 388 -14.92 -1.31 15.43
CA ASP A 388 -15.75 -1.96 16.48
C ASP A 388 -16.75 -3.00 15.94
N TYR A 389 -16.89 -3.13 14.62
CA TYR A 389 -17.97 -3.94 14.06
C TYR A 389 -17.83 -5.46 14.25
N ASP A 390 -16.61 -5.97 14.47
CA ASP A 390 -16.39 -7.44 14.51
C ASP A 390 -15.55 -7.98 15.70
N ALA A 391 -15.07 -7.15 16.61
CA ALA A 391 -14.01 -7.58 17.52
C ALA A 391 -14.36 -7.46 19.01
N MET A 392 -15.55 -7.88 19.43
CA MET A 392 -15.89 -8.06 20.84
C MET A 392 -15.47 -6.90 21.78
N GLY A 393 -15.54 -5.65 21.31
CA GLY A 393 -15.17 -4.47 22.09
C GLY A 393 -13.67 -4.27 22.34
N ILE A 394 -12.80 -5.16 21.86
CA ILE A 394 -11.33 -5.03 22.05
C ILE A 394 -10.76 -3.82 21.33
N ASN A 395 -11.37 -3.42 20.22
CA ASN A 395 -10.98 -2.24 19.45
C ASN A 395 -11.38 -0.93 20.15
N ALA A 396 -12.31 -0.95 21.09
CA ALA A 396 -12.68 0.18 21.92
C ALA A 396 -11.64 0.50 23.01
N ILE A 397 -10.77 -0.45 23.35
CA ILE A 397 -9.73 -0.24 24.36
C ILE A 397 -8.65 0.70 23.80
N PRO A 398 -8.32 1.82 24.49
CA PRO A 398 -7.29 2.75 24.04
C PRO A 398 -5.91 2.09 23.93
N GLN A 399 -5.21 2.36 22.84
CA GLN A 399 -3.80 1.98 22.71
C GLN A 399 -2.93 3.06 23.33
N ARG A 400 -2.09 2.68 24.27
CA ARG A 400 -1.22 3.58 25.02
C ARG A 400 0.24 3.22 24.82
N ARG A 401 1.05 4.23 24.60
CA ARG A 401 2.50 4.10 24.51
C ARG A 401 3.18 5.22 25.29
N GLN A 402 4.37 4.92 25.78
CA GLN A 402 5.27 5.91 26.35
C GLN A 402 6.70 5.55 26.00
N ASN A 403 7.55 6.54 25.90
CA ASN A 403 8.94 6.34 25.54
C ASN A 403 9.83 7.37 26.26
N LEU A 404 10.92 6.88 26.82
CA LEU A 404 12.06 7.69 27.27
C LEU A 404 13.23 7.37 26.35
N SER A 405 13.77 8.39 25.69
CA SER A 405 14.96 8.22 24.87
C SER A 405 16.04 9.23 25.22
N GLY A 406 17.28 8.84 25.02
CA GLY A 406 18.43 9.68 25.21
C GLY A 406 19.44 9.51 24.08
N ARG A 407 20.18 10.58 23.81
CA ARG A 407 21.29 10.62 22.87
C ARG A 407 22.44 11.41 23.46
N VAL A 408 23.65 10.92 23.26
CA VAL A 408 24.90 11.67 23.51
C VAL A 408 25.72 11.63 22.24
N SER A 409 26.09 12.78 21.73
CA SER A 409 26.94 12.93 20.56
C SER A 409 28.25 13.63 20.91
N TYR A 410 29.34 13.16 20.37
CA TYR A 410 30.66 13.73 20.52
C TYR A 410 31.35 13.87 19.17
N GLY A 411 31.88 15.04 18.88
CA GLY A 411 32.68 15.32 17.71
C GLY A 411 34.05 15.90 18.11
N TYR A 412 35.11 15.46 17.42
CA TYR A 412 36.44 16.00 17.59
C TYR A 412 36.97 16.54 16.26
N ASN A 413 37.34 17.81 16.25
CA ASN A 413 37.94 18.53 15.13
C ASN A 413 37.18 18.39 13.79
N ASN A 414 35.86 18.23 13.84
CA ASN A 414 35.01 17.93 12.65
C ASN A 414 35.50 16.70 11.83
N CYS A 415 36.36 15.85 12.41
CA CYS A 415 36.94 14.69 11.77
C CYS A 415 36.39 13.38 12.31
N TYR A 416 36.23 13.25 13.61
CA TYR A 416 35.73 12.05 14.27
C TYR A 416 34.42 12.33 14.98
N PHE A 417 33.49 11.40 14.84
CA PHE A 417 32.15 11.52 15.42
C PHE A 417 31.73 10.21 16.07
N ILE A 418 31.10 10.29 17.21
CA ILE A 418 30.47 9.16 17.88
C ILE A 418 29.13 9.59 18.44
N ASP A 419 28.10 8.78 18.21
CA ASP A 419 26.76 8.94 18.76
C ASP A 419 26.38 7.68 19.55
N ALA A 420 25.93 7.82 20.77
CA ALA A 420 25.33 6.77 21.58
C ALA A 420 23.89 7.14 21.89
N ASN A 421 22.95 6.22 21.59
CA ASN A 421 21.51 6.47 21.76
C ASN A 421 20.87 5.28 22.47
N PHE A 422 19.77 5.55 23.17
CA PHE A 422 18.87 4.52 23.67
C PHE A 422 17.43 4.93 23.59
N GLY A 423 16.53 3.94 23.44
CA GLY A 423 15.12 4.07 23.63
C GLY A 423 14.64 3.08 24.69
N TYR A 424 13.84 3.55 25.66
CA TYR A 424 13.14 2.74 26.63
C TYR A 424 11.66 2.95 26.46
N THR A 425 11.02 2.01 25.74
CA THR A 425 9.65 2.17 25.26
C THR A 425 8.72 1.19 25.95
N GLY A 426 7.56 1.69 26.39
CA GLY A 426 6.47 0.90 26.94
C GLY A 426 5.25 0.93 26.01
N SER A 427 4.62 -0.26 25.77
CA SER A 427 3.41 -0.40 24.98
C SER A 427 2.36 -1.23 25.72
N ALA A 428 1.12 -0.78 25.68
CA ALA A 428 0.00 -1.53 26.22
C ALA A 428 -0.36 -2.79 25.44
N GLN A 429 0.24 -2.99 24.24
CA GLN A 429 0.10 -4.22 23.45
C GLN A 429 0.63 -5.46 24.19
N PHE A 430 1.45 -5.26 25.22
CA PHE A 430 2.06 -6.32 26.02
C PHE A 430 1.44 -6.40 27.42
N GLU A 431 1.46 -7.59 27.99
CA GLU A 431 1.00 -7.86 29.35
C GLU A 431 1.78 -7.04 30.40
N LYS A 432 1.14 -6.75 31.52
CA LYS A 432 1.80 -6.08 32.65
C LYS A 432 3.05 -6.85 33.08
N GLY A 433 4.18 -6.15 33.19
CA GLY A 433 5.49 -6.74 33.46
C GLY A 433 6.35 -6.99 32.22
N LYS A 434 5.77 -7.05 31.01
CA LYS A 434 6.48 -7.25 29.72
C LYS A 434 6.37 -6.02 28.78
N ARG A 435 5.77 -4.92 29.27
CA ARG A 435 5.44 -3.74 28.46
C ARG A 435 6.63 -2.96 27.99
N PHE A 436 7.76 -3.00 28.73
CA PHE A 436 8.90 -2.16 28.46
C PHE A 436 10.04 -2.92 27.76
N GLY A 437 10.58 -2.32 26.70
CA GLY A 437 11.79 -2.78 26.01
C GLY A 437 12.87 -1.72 25.98
N PHE A 438 14.15 -2.16 26.09
CA PHE A 438 15.33 -1.29 26.01
C PHE A 438 16.07 -1.53 24.69
N PHE A 439 16.31 -0.46 23.93
CA PHE A 439 16.84 -0.52 22.55
C PHE A 439 18.02 0.44 22.40
N PRO A 440 19.26 -0.03 22.62
CA PRO A 440 20.46 0.79 22.45
C PRO A 440 20.94 0.84 21.00
N SER A 441 21.66 1.92 20.66
CA SER A 441 22.36 2.05 19.38
C SER A 441 23.61 2.93 19.50
N ILE A 442 24.57 2.67 18.61
CA ILE A 442 25.82 3.43 18.48
C ILE A 442 26.11 3.72 17.02
N ALA A 443 26.64 4.88 16.72
CA ALA A 443 27.16 5.23 15.41
C ALA A 443 28.52 5.92 15.51
N VAL A 444 29.34 5.72 14.48
CA VAL A 444 30.68 6.34 14.35
C VAL A 444 30.80 6.97 12.97
N GLY A 445 31.55 8.06 12.89
CA GLY A 445 31.85 8.75 11.65
C GLY A 445 33.29 9.23 11.60
N TRP A 446 33.89 9.14 10.40
CA TRP A 446 35.22 9.63 10.14
C TRP A 446 35.23 10.41 8.82
N VAL A 447 35.82 11.62 8.87
CA VAL A 447 35.93 12.53 7.72
C VAL A 447 37.42 12.73 7.35
N PRO A 448 38.00 11.88 6.48
CA PRO A 448 39.38 11.97 6.06
C PRO A 448 39.75 13.31 5.42
N THR A 449 38.85 13.94 4.73
CA THR A 449 39.06 15.26 4.10
C THR A 449 39.21 16.41 5.10
N SER A 450 39.06 16.17 6.40
CA SER A 450 39.44 17.13 7.45
C SER A 450 40.96 17.27 7.61
N TYR A 451 41.76 16.36 7.04
CA TYR A 451 43.22 16.45 7.04
C TYR A 451 43.71 17.18 5.78
N ASN A 452 44.60 18.17 5.96
CA ASN A 452 45.16 18.94 4.86
C ASN A 452 45.89 18.08 3.82
N TRP A 453 46.65 17.07 4.27
CA TRP A 453 47.37 16.18 3.36
C TRP A 453 46.46 15.38 2.43
N VAL A 454 45.20 15.09 2.81
CA VAL A 454 44.23 14.40 1.96
C VAL A 454 43.76 15.36 0.85
N ASN A 455 43.47 16.61 1.21
CA ASN A 455 43.03 17.63 0.25
C ASN A 455 44.14 18.00 -0.73
N GLU A 456 45.41 17.98 -0.28
CA GLU A 456 46.58 18.21 -1.14
C GLU A 456 46.82 17.02 -2.09
N ALA A 457 46.71 15.79 -1.58
CA ALA A 457 46.93 14.57 -2.35
C ALA A 457 45.79 14.30 -3.39
N ILE A 458 44.55 14.70 -3.06
CA ILE A 458 43.34 14.41 -3.89
C ILE A 458 42.54 15.70 -4.03
N PRO A 459 42.97 16.70 -4.81
CA PRO A 459 42.30 18.01 -4.92
C PRO A 459 40.88 17.97 -5.51
N TRP A 460 40.56 16.93 -6.28
CA TRP A 460 39.23 16.76 -6.87
C TRP A 460 38.21 16.15 -5.90
N LEU A 461 38.62 15.65 -4.72
CA LEU A 461 37.77 15.11 -3.65
C LEU A 461 37.50 16.22 -2.63
N SER A 462 36.36 16.87 -2.70
CA SER A 462 36.00 17.99 -1.82
C SER A 462 35.58 17.54 -0.42
N PHE A 463 34.97 16.36 -0.33
CA PHE A 463 34.48 15.79 0.94
C PHE A 463 34.43 14.28 0.87
N LEU A 464 34.85 13.63 1.93
CA LEU A 464 34.69 12.18 2.13
C LEU A 464 34.38 11.90 3.59
N LYS A 465 33.32 11.13 3.82
CA LYS A 465 32.93 10.66 5.15
C LYS A 465 32.59 9.18 5.10
N PHE A 466 33.19 8.42 5.98
CA PHE A 466 32.78 7.05 6.31
C PHE A 466 31.92 7.07 7.56
N ARG A 467 30.86 6.29 7.57
CA ARG A 467 29.98 6.14 8.72
C ARG A 467 29.59 4.68 8.92
N GLY A 468 29.46 4.29 10.18
CA GLY A 468 28.99 2.98 10.57
C GLY A 468 28.03 3.09 11.73
N SER A 469 26.97 2.29 11.74
CA SER A 469 26.03 2.24 12.85
C SER A 469 25.58 0.81 13.14
N TYR A 470 25.35 0.53 14.41
CA TYR A 470 24.72 -0.68 14.90
C TYR A 470 23.73 -0.34 16.01
N GLY A 471 22.54 -0.95 15.96
CA GLY A 471 21.56 -0.72 17.00
C GLY A 471 20.39 -1.67 16.95
N GLN A 472 19.59 -1.61 18.00
CA GLN A 472 18.37 -2.39 18.16
C GLN A 472 17.15 -1.48 18.17
N VAL A 473 16.05 -1.95 17.57
CA VAL A 473 14.77 -1.28 17.58
C VAL A 473 13.68 -2.31 17.83
N GLY A 474 12.80 -2.04 18.79
CA GLY A 474 11.64 -2.89 19.05
C GLY A 474 10.50 -2.65 18.07
N ASN A 475 9.59 -3.60 17.93
CA ASN A 475 8.34 -3.46 17.21
C ASN A 475 7.18 -3.97 18.08
N ASP A 476 6.16 -3.14 18.29
CA ASP A 476 4.93 -3.47 19.01
C ASP A 476 3.72 -3.67 18.08
N GLN A 477 3.88 -3.44 16.79
CA GLN A 477 2.86 -3.72 15.77
C GLN A 477 2.96 -5.18 15.32
N ILE A 478 2.60 -6.09 16.23
CA ILE A 478 2.67 -7.53 16.02
C ILE A 478 1.30 -8.06 15.57
N SER A 479 1.27 -8.83 14.49
CA SER A 479 0.14 -9.60 13.93
C SER A 479 -1.15 -8.85 13.50
N GLY A 480 -1.31 -7.55 13.67
CA GLY A 480 -2.58 -6.84 13.40
C GLY A 480 -3.62 -6.95 14.50
N ASP A 481 -3.42 -7.86 15.42
CA ASP A 481 -4.33 -8.04 16.54
C ASP A 481 -4.01 -7.02 17.63
N ARG A 482 -5.02 -6.48 18.27
CA ARG A 482 -4.85 -5.66 19.46
C ARG A 482 -4.77 -6.56 20.67
N PHE A 483 -3.82 -6.28 21.55
CA PHE A 483 -3.63 -7.01 22.81
C PHE A 483 -3.56 -8.55 22.63
N PRO A 484 -2.60 -9.06 21.82
CA PRO A 484 -2.56 -10.49 21.45
C PRO A 484 -2.35 -11.45 22.62
N TYR A 485 -2.12 -10.94 23.84
CA TYR A 485 -2.05 -11.74 25.07
C TYR A 485 -3.42 -12.05 25.65
N LEU A 486 -4.51 -11.46 25.11
CA LEU A 486 -5.87 -11.73 25.60
C LEU A 486 -6.49 -12.89 24.83
N THR A 487 -7.09 -13.84 25.57
CA THR A 487 -7.96 -14.83 24.98
C THR A 487 -9.34 -14.23 24.74
N LEU A 488 -9.85 -14.37 23.52
CA LEU A 488 -11.18 -13.87 23.15
C LEU A 488 -12.17 -15.00 23.04
N ILE A 489 -13.33 -14.82 23.68
CA ILE A 489 -14.41 -15.79 23.74
C ILE A 489 -15.63 -15.18 23.05
N ASN A 490 -16.24 -15.94 22.14
CA ASN A 490 -17.52 -15.61 21.53
C ASN A 490 -18.62 -16.39 22.25
N ASP A 491 -19.57 -15.70 22.86
CA ASP A 491 -20.72 -16.23 23.57
C ASP A 491 -21.96 -16.43 22.68
N ASN A 492 -21.86 -16.16 21.40
CA ASN A 492 -22.94 -16.30 20.43
C ASN A 492 -22.60 -17.31 19.31
N ALA A 493 -21.73 -18.26 19.60
CA ALA A 493 -21.41 -19.34 18.68
C ALA A 493 -22.62 -20.26 18.47
N ALA A 494 -22.93 -20.58 17.21
CA ALA A 494 -24.00 -21.55 16.93
C ALA A 494 -23.54 -22.95 17.33
N SER A 495 -24.33 -23.61 18.17
CA SER A 495 -24.17 -25.02 18.55
C SER A 495 -25.34 -25.83 17.98
N TYR A 496 -25.06 -27.03 17.39
CA TYR A 496 -26.05 -27.88 16.78
C TYR A 496 -26.09 -29.22 17.54
N TRP A 497 -26.95 -29.28 18.57
CA TRP A 497 -27.27 -30.50 19.30
C TRP A 497 -28.77 -30.85 19.13
N GLY A 498 -29.24 -30.84 17.87
CA GLY A 498 -30.66 -31.02 17.52
C GLY A 498 -31.45 -29.71 17.47
N TYR A 499 -31.05 -28.68 18.19
CA TYR A 499 -31.57 -27.31 18.12
C TYR A 499 -30.43 -26.33 17.97
N ARG A 500 -30.72 -25.15 17.36
CA ARG A 500 -29.75 -24.07 17.26
C ARG A 500 -29.73 -23.28 18.56
N GLU A 501 -28.76 -23.59 19.41
CA GLU A 501 -28.54 -22.90 20.68
C GLU A 501 -27.31 -22.00 20.64
N ARG A 502 -27.29 -21.02 21.53
CA ARG A 502 -26.09 -20.20 21.73
C ARG A 502 -25.04 -21.02 22.47
N GLY A 503 -23.88 -21.10 21.91
CA GLY A 503 -22.72 -21.73 22.50
C GLY A 503 -21.62 -20.74 22.81
N ILE A 504 -20.64 -21.19 23.56
CA ILE A 504 -19.41 -20.45 23.85
C ILE A 504 -18.27 -21.07 23.06
N THR A 505 -17.49 -20.26 22.35
CA THR A 505 -16.28 -20.71 21.65
C THR A 505 -15.13 -19.75 21.84
N GLU A 506 -13.92 -20.27 21.94
CA GLU A 506 -12.68 -19.49 21.92
C GLU A 506 -12.39 -19.08 20.47
N THR A 507 -12.33 -17.78 20.19
CA THR A 507 -12.05 -17.26 18.84
C THR A 507 -10.59 -16.88 18.65
N VAL A 508 -9.92 -16.47 19.72
CA VAL A 508 -8.48 -16.18 19.75
C VAL A 508 -7.89 -16.73 21.02
N LYS A 509 -6.83 -17.51 20.90
CA LYS A 509 -6.02 -17.94 22.04
C LYS A 509 -4.95 -16.89 22.33
N GLY A 510 -4.99 -16.30 23.52
CA GLY A 510 -3.96 -15.35 23.95
C GLY A 510 -2.57 -15.97 24.01
N ALA A 511 -1.56 -15.21 23.67
CA ALA A 511 -0.17 -15.65 23.70
C ALA A 511 0.43 -15.47 25.09
N ASP A 512 0.79 -16.56 25.78
CA ASP A 512 1.31 -16.56 27.16
C ASP A 512 2.65 -15.87 27.32
N ASN A 513 3.53 -15.94 26.28
CA ASN A 513 4.88 -15.41 26.29
C ASN A 513 5.12 -14.33 25.24
N LEU A 514 4.11 -13.46 25.06
CA LEU A 514 4.23 -12.35 24.13
C LEU A 514 5.36 -11.42 24.53
N GLN A 515 6.29 -11.17 23.61
CA GLN A 515 7.43 -10.29 23.78
C GLN A 515 7.66 -9.41 22.57
N TRP A 516 8.53 -8.42 22.73
CA TRP A 516 8.93 -7.51 21.66
C TRP A 516 9.58 -8.26 20.49
N GLU A 517 9.19 -7.94 19.28
CA GLU A 517 10.03 -8.23 18.11
C GLU A 517 11.17 -7.24 18.08
N VAL A 518 12.40 -7.73 17.86
CA VAL A 518 13.61 -6.91 17.89
C VAL A 518 14.26 -6.93 16.52
N ALA A 519 14.43 -5.76 15.92
CA ALA A 519 15.23 -5.54 14.71
C ALA A 519 16.63 -5.06 15.11
N LYS A 520 17.67 -5.83 14.74
CA LYS A 520 19.08 -5.49 14.85
C LYS A 520 19.55 -4.98 13.50
N LYS A 521 20.00 -3.74 13.45
CA LYS A 521 20.37 -3.04 12.23
C LYS A 521 21.86 -2.74 12.21
N LEU A 522 22.53 -3.14 11.14
CA LEU A 522 23.91 -2.78 10.83
C LEU A 522 23.92 -1.97 9.55
N ASN A 523 24.54 -0.81 9.55
CA ASN A 523 24.71 0.02 8.36
C ASN A 523 26.14 0.52 8.24
N PHE A 524 26.67 0.53 7.01
CA PHE A 524 27.90 1.17 6.62
C PHE A 524 27.63 2.11 5.45
N GLY A 525 28.01 3.39 5.59
CA GLY A 525 27.75 4.42 4.60
C GLY A 525 29.00 5.18 4.19
N ILE A 526 28.99 5.65 2.96
CA ILE A 526 30.01 6.51 2.36
C ILE A 526 29.30 7.74 1.77
N ASP A 527 29.71 8.93 2.22
CA ASP A 527 29.29 10.20 1.65
C ASP A 527 30.51 10.87 1.00
N ALA A 528 30.44 11.17 -0.28
CA ALA A 528 31.53 11.77 -1.02
C ALA A 528 31.05 12.93 -1.88
N LYS A 529 31.87 14.00 -1.95
CA LYS A 529 31.65 15.10 -2.87
C LYS A 529 32.92 15.35 -3.71
N PHE A 530 32.71 15.63 -4.97
CA PHE A 530 33.78 15.74 -5.95
C PHE A 530 33.69 17.05 -6.71
N PHE A 531 34.84 17.50 -7.26
CA PHE A 531 34.92 18.63 -8.19
C PHE A 531 34.34 19.94 -7.63
N HIS A 532 34.76 20.32 -6.43
CA HIS A 532 34.23 21.48 -5.69
C HIS A 532 32.71 21.40 -5.49
N ASP A 533 32.26 20.27 -4.96
CA ASP A 533 30.87 19.95 -4.62
C ASP A 533 29.90 19.82 -5.83
N LYS A 534 30.43 19.79 -7.07
CA LYS A 534 29.58 19.62 -8.27
C LYS A 534 28.92 18.25 -8.34
N LEU A 535 29.60 17.20 -7.86
CA LEU A 535 29.07 15.85 -7.78
C LEU A 535 29.01 15.42 -6.33
N SER A 536 27.83 15.08 -5.83
CA SER A 536 27.63 14.41 -4.54
C SER A 536 27.17 12.98 -4.75
N VAL A 537 27.72 12.06 -3.96
CA VAL A 537 27.39 10.63 -3.99
C VAL A 537 27.25 10.14 -2.56
N THR A 538 26.17 9.42 -2.29
CA THR A 538 25.95 8.71 -1.03
C THR A 538 25.63 7.26 -1.35
N VAL A 539 26.29 6.34 -0.67
CA VAL A 539 26.04 4.89 -0.78
C VAL A 539 26.00 4.27 0.60
N ASP A 540 24.97 3.48 0.85
CA ASP A 540 24.75 2.72 2.07
C ASP A 540 24.70 1.22 1.80
N PHE A 541 25.29 0.43 2.66
CA PHE A 541 25.20 -1.02 2.75
C PHE A 541 24.57 -1.37 4.10
N PHE A 542 23.53 -2.18 4.09
CA PHE A 542 22.81 -2.51 5.30
C PHE A 542 22.53 -4.01 5.45
N ARG A 543 22.44 -4.43 6.70
CA ARG A 543 21.94 -5.73 7.09
C ARG A 543 21.07 -5.59 8.33
N ASP A 544 19.80 -5.98 8.19
CA ASP A 544 18.79 -5.95 9.26
C ASP A 544 18.43 -7.39 9.62
N THR A 545 18.53 -7.77 10.89
CA THR A 545 18.06 -9.07 11.40
C THR A 545 16.90 -8.82 12.34
N ARG A 546 15.77 -9.50 12.13
CA ARG A 546 14.62 -9.42 13.00
C ARG A 546 14.43 -10.74 13.72
N ASP A 547 14.47 -10.69 15.04
CA ASP A 547 14.28 -11.82 15.95
C ASP A 547 12.90 -11.71 16.64
N HIS A 548 12.40 -12.84 17.17
CA HIS A 548 11.16 -12.94 17.92
C HIS A 548 9.93 -12.51 17.10
N ILE A 549 9.90 -12.86 15.82
CA ILE A 549 8.73 -12.57 14.98
C ILE A 549 7.56 -13.42 15.44
N PHE A 550 6.41 -12.76 15.66
CA PHE A 550 5.19 -13.38 16.13
C PHE A 550 4.48 -14.13 15.01
N GLN A 551 4.26 -15.43 15.15
CA GLN A 551 3.68 -16.32 14.14
C GLN A 551 2.85 -17.44 14.75
N ASP A 552 2.04 -18.12 13.92
CA ASP A 552 1.25 -19.28 14.32
C ASP A 552 2.15 -20.46 14.68
N ARG A 553 1.79 -21.24 15.72
CA ARG A 553 2.45 -22.46 16.16
C ARG A 553 1.91 -23.65 15.37
N VAL A 554 2.47 -23.92 14.19
CA VAL A 554 1.94 -24.94 13.25
C VAL A 554 2.34 -26.37 13.61
N THR A 555 3.32 -26.58 14.49
CA THR A 555 3.77 -27.91 14.93
C THR A 555 2.91 -28.54 16.02
N LEU A 556 1.91 -27.83 16.53
CA LEU A 556 0.99 -28.37 17.52
C LEU A 556 0.04 -29.40 16.90
N PRO A 557 -0.01 -30.64 17.43
CA PRO A 557 -0.85 -31.68 16.87
C PRO A 557 -2.34 -31.34 16.97
N LYS A 558 -3.10 -31.57 15.92
CA LYS A 558 -4.55 -31.31 15.89
C LYS A 558 -5.36 -32.08 16.93
N PHE A 559 -4.86 -33.24 17.39
CA PHE A 559 -5.54 -34.04 18.42
C PHE A 559 -5.56 -33.37 19.82
N VAL A 560 -4.79 -32.29 20.03
CA VAL A 560 -4.88 -31.49 21.27
C VAL A 560 -6.25 -30.82 21.40
N GLY A 561 -7.03 -30.74 20.30
CA GLY A 561 -8.41 -30.24 20.33
C GLY A 561 -8.53 -28.72 20.45
N MET A 562 -7.48 -27.95 20.17
CA MET A 562 -7.53 -26.50 20.16
C MET A 562 -8.38 -26.00 18.99
N VAL A 563 -9.33 -25.11 19.27
CA VAL A 563 -10.15 -24.46 18.25
C VAL A 563 -9.30 -23.46 17.45
N THR A 564 -8.45 -22.72 18.13
CA THR A 564 -7.51 -21.76 17.52
C THR A 564 -6.07 -22.10 17.89
N VAL A 565 -5.19 -22.03 16.89
CA VAL A 565 -3.77 -22.27 17.11
C VAL A 565 -3.16 -21.05 17.82
N PRO A 566 -2.46 -21.23 18.95
CA PRO A 566 -1.79 -20.12 19.62
C PRO A 566 -0.64 -19.58 18.76
N LYS A 567 -0.37 -18.29 18.89
CA LYS A 567 0.78 -17.63 18.28
C LYS A 567 1.93 -17.47 19.28
N SER A 568 3.16 -17.39 18.81
CA SER A 568 4.34 -17.19 19.64
C SER A 568 5.44 -16.43 18.90
N ASN A 569 6.34 -15.80 19.67
CA ASN A 569 7.48 -15.04 19.14
C ASN A 569 8.68 -15.96 18.82
N VAL A 570 8.59 -16.75 17.77
CA VAL A 570 9.61 -17.76 17.41
C VAL A 570 10.32 -17.47 16.08
N GLY A 571 9.69 -16.71 15.19
CA GLY A 571 10.21 -16.47 13.85
C GLY A 571 11.45 -15.59 13.82
N LYS A 572 12.28 -15.80 12.79
CA LYS A 572 13.49 -15.03 12.53
C LYS A 572 13.69 -14.81 11.04
N MET A 573 14.12 -13.62 10.67
CA MET A 573 14.50 -13.29 9.30
C MET A 573 15.62 -12.25 9.27
N HIS A 574 16.33 -12.18 8.15
CA HIS A 574 17.21 -11.06 7.88
C HIS A 574 16.95 -10.48 6.50
N SER A 575 17.34 -9.22 6.33
CA SER A 575 17.39 -8.54 5.05
C SER A 575 18.72 -7.85 4.87
N TYR A 576 19.19 -7.74 3.64
CA TYR A 576 20.41 -7.05 3.29
C TYR A 576 20.25 -6.34 1.96
N GLY A 577 21.09 -5.35 1.75
CA GLY A 577 21.03 -4.60 0.51
C GLY A 577 21.99 -3.42 0.48
N SER A 578 21.81 -2.63 -0.55
CA SER A 578 22.47 -1.34 -0.71
C SER A 578 21.51 -0.32 -1.29
N ASP A 579 21.68 0.91 -0.90
CA ASP A 579 20.99 2.04 -1.54
C ASP A 579 21.96 3.19 -1.73
N GLY A 580 21.64 4.07 -2.66
CA GLY A 580 22.47 5.22 -2.92
C GLY A 580 21.78 6.26 -3.76
N ASN A 581 22.35 7.43 -3.75
CA ASN A 581 21.97 8.54 -4.62
C ASN A 581 23.21 9.28 -5.10
N PHE A 582 23.03 9.97 -6.23
CA PHE A 582 23.99 10.93 -6.71
C PHE A 582 23.26 12.17 -7.22
N GLU A 583 23.94 13.31 -7.14
CA GLU A 583 23.51 14.57 -7.73
C GLU A 583 24.73 15.25 -8.33
N PHE A 584 24.62 15.61 -9.60
CA PHE A 584 25.61 16.39 -10.32
C PHE A 584 25.01 17.72 -10.74
N PHE A 585 25.56 18.81 -10.21
CA PHE A 585 25.18 20.17 -10.54
C PHE A 585 26.25 20.86 -11.34
N HIS A 586 25.88 21.52 -12.43
CA HIS A 586 26.79 22.31 -13.23
C HIS A 586 26.15 23.62 -13.67
N GLN A 587 26.83 24.73 -13.33
CA GLN A 587 26.51 26.06 -13.81
C GLN A 587 27.26 26.29 -15.11
N ILE A 588 26.54 26.41 -16.23
CA ILE A 588 27.14 26.66 -17.58
C ILE A 588 27.53 28.11 -17.67
N ASN A 589 26.62 29.02 -17.32
CA ASN A 589 26.81 30.46 -17.28
C ASN A 589 25.83 31.09 -16.27
N LYS A 590 25.76 32.44 -16.21
CA LYS A 590 24.88 33.15 -15.26
C LYS A 590 23.40 32.81 -15.41
N ASP A 591 22.97 32.48 -16.63
CA ASP A 591 21.56 32.24 -16.97
C ASP A 591 21.22 30.77 -17.16
N MET A 592 22.22 29.87 -17.20
CA MET A 592 22.03 28.46 -17.55
C MET A 592 22.69 27.52 -16.54
N SER A 593 21.92 26.56 -16.01
CA SER A 593 22.44 25.47 -15.19
C SER A 593 21.71 24.16 -15.46
N PHE A 594 22.36 23.05 -15.18
CA PHE A 594 21.69 21.76 -15.18
C PHE A 594 22.06 20.94 -13.95
N THR A 595 21.11 20.14 -13.52
CA THR A 595 21.28 19.17 -12.44
C THR A 595 20.89 17.79 -12.97
N VAL A 596 21.73 16.79 -12.77
CA VAL A 596 21.41 15.38 -13.03
C VAL A 596 21.41 14.66 -11.70
N ARG A 597 20.36 13.89 -11.44
CA ARG A 597 20.23 13.15 -10.18
C ARG A 597 19.73 11.74 -10.40
N GLY A 598 20.14 10.85 -9.55
CA GLY A 598 19.67 9.48 -9.57
C GLY A 598 19.71 8.84 -8.21
N ASN A 599 18.92 7.80 -8.03
CA ASN A 599 18.93 6.95 -6.85
C ASN A 599 18.70 5.51 -7.24
N TYR A 600 19.16 4.61 -6.40
CA TYR A 600 18.85 3.19 -6.49
C TYR A 600 18.66 2.60 -5.10
N THR A 601 17.94 1.50 -5.05
CA THR A 601 17.82 0.64 -3.87
C THR A 601 17.80 -0.80 -4.35
N PHE A 602 18.67 -1.62 -3.79
CA PHE A 602 18.64 -3.07 -3.89
C PHE A 602 18.39 -3.65 -2.51
N SER A 603 17.44 -4.59 -2.40
CA SER A 603 17.10 -5.20 -1.12
C SER A 603 16.61 -6.63 -1.33
N GLN A 604 17.07 -7.52 -0.45
CA GLN A 604 16.61 -8.91 -0.38
C GLN A 604 16.39 -9.32 1.07
N ASN A 605 15.33 -10.08 1.32
CA ASN A 605 15.09 -10.70 2.62
C ASN A 605 15.24 -12.23 2.53
N ILE A 606 15.51 -12.87 3.66
CA ILE A 606 15.61 -14.33 3.81
C ILE A 606 14.99 -14.69 5.16
N ILE A 607 14.15 -15.72 5.17
CA ILE A 607 13.59 -16.31 6.38
C ILE A 607 14.65 -17.21 6.98
N ASP A 608 15.16 -16.85 8.16
CA ASP A 608 16.16 -17.66 8.87
C ASP A 608 15.51 -18.82 9.66
N TYR A 609 14.32 -18.56 10.19
CA TYR A 609 13.54 -19.56 10.91
C TYR A 609 12.05 -19.24 10.81
N TYR A 610 11.29 -20.24 10.39
CA TYR A 610 9.85 -20.29 10.41
C TYR A 610 9.44 -21.64 11.01
N GLU A 611 8.47 -21.67 11.93
CA GLU A 611 7.98 -22.94 12.47
C GLU A 611 7.17 -23.65 11.38
N GLU A 612 7.72 -24.74 10.85
CA GLU A 612 7.13 -25.58 9.81
C GLU A 612 6.97 -26.99 10.30
N ASN A 613 5.94 -27.70 9.84
CA ASN A 613 5.89 -29.16 9.99
C ASN A 613 7.04 -29.80 9.22
N LYS A 614 7.42 -31.00 9.60
CA LYS A 614 8.42 -31.76 8.83
C LYS A 614 7.89 -31.97 7.41
N LEU A 615 8.58 -31.41 6.43
CA LEU A 615 8.26 -31.50 5.01
C LEU A 615 9.00 -32.67 4.38
N PRO A 616 8.42 -33.35 3.39
CA PRO A 616 9.07 -34.47 2.71
C PRO A 616 10.32 -34.03 1.93
N TYR A 617 10.32 -32.81 1.40
CA TYR A 617 11.40 -32.30 0.54
C TYR A 617 11.83 -30.88 0.97
N ASP A 618 13.14 -30.61 0.95
CA ASP A 618 13.73 -29.32 1.36
C ASP A 618 13.27 -28.14 0.49
N TYR A 619 12.96 -28.39 -0.79
CA TYR A 619 12.49 -27.32 -1.67
C TYR A 619 11.09 -26.81 -1.28
N LEU A 620 10.31 -27.59 -0.53
CA LEU A 620 9.01 -27.18 0.00
C LEU A 620 9.14 -26.25 1.21
N SER A 621 10.26 -26.26 1.94
CA SER A 621 10.47 -25.38 3.10
C SER A 621 10.47 -23.90 2.67
N VAL A 622 9.97 -23.01 3.55
CA VAL A 622 10.10 -21.55 3.40
C VAL A 622 11.35 -21.02 4.08
N THR A 623 11.89 -21.77 5.04
CA THR A 623 13.15 -21.43 5.72
C THR A 623 14.32 -21.44 4.73
N GLY A 624 15.20 -20.47 4.82
CA GLY A 624 16.32 -20.25 3.90
C GLY A 624 15.95 -19.55 2.59
N LYS A 625 14.68 -19.19 2.40
CA LYS A 625 14.18 -18.54 1.18
C LYS A 625 13.62 -17.14 1.47
N PRO A 626 13.50 -16.29 0.45
CA PRO A 626 12.81 -15.01 0.59
C PRO A 626 11.36 -15.18 1.01
N PHE A 627 10.85 -14.22 1.76
CA PHE A 627 9.43 -14.12 2.00
C PHE A 627 8.68 -13.82 0.68
N ASN A 628 7.44 -14.30 0.59
CA ASN A 628 6.56 -14.09 -0.56
C ASN A 628 7.09 -14.71 -1.87
N ILE A 629 7.65 -15.92 -1.79
CA ILE A 629 7.95 -16.71 -2.96
C ILE A 629 6.65 -17.17 -3.64
N LEU A 630 6.64 -17.15 -4.96
CA LEU A 630 5.60 -17.79 -5.75
C LEU A 630 5.99 -19.26 -5.98
N ARG A 631 5.14 -20.18 -5.58
CA ARG A 631 5.29 -21.62 -5.82
C ARG A 631 4.34 -22.07 -6.90
N GLY A 632 4.75 -23.03 -7.69
CA GLY A 632 3.92 -23.64 -8.71
C GLY A 632 4.63 -24.80 -9.39
N TYR A 633 3.95 -25.40 -10.34
CA TYR A 633 4.46 -26.50 -11.14
C TYR A 633 5.34 -26.00 -12.29
N ILE A 634 6.36 -26.75 -12.65
CA ILE A 634 7.17 -26.46 -13.84
C ILE A 634 6.46 -27.04 -15.05
N ALA A 635 6.03 -26.19 -15.99
CA ALA A 635 5.49 -26.63 -17.26
C ALA A 635 6.62 -27.08 -18.19
N GLU A 636 6.54 -28.31 -18.74
CA GLU A 636 7.48 -28.84 -19.72
C GLU A 636 7.00 -28.67 -21.16
N GLY A 637 5.75 -28.33 -21.34
CA GLY A 637 5.09 -28.18 -22.62
C GLY A 637 3.64 -28.57 -22.51
N LEU A 638 3.06 -29.01 -23.63
CA LEU A 638 1.69 -29.46 -23.71
C LEU A 638 1.68 -30.90 -24.21
N PHE A 639 0.77 -31.73 -23.70
CA PHE A 639 0.60 -33.09 -24.19
C PHE A 639 0.21 -33.11 -25.66
N SER A 640 0.95 -33.85 -26.47
CA SER A 640 0.72 -33.98 -27.90
C SER A 640 -0.26 -35.12 -28.26
N SER A 641 -0.33 -36.15 -27.43
CA SER A 641 -1.15 -37.32 -27.68
C SER A 641 -1.60 -38.06 -26.41
N LYS A 642 -2.56 -38.99 -26.56
CA LYS A 642 -3.00 -39.82 -25.43
C LYS A 642 -1.89 -40.80 -24.98
N GLU A 643 -1.05 -41.24 -25.90
CA GLU A 643 0.09 -42.12 -25.60
C GLU A 643 1.09 -41.39 -24.70
N GLU A 644 1.37 -40.14 -24.98
CA GLU A 644 2.23 -39.33 -24.13
C GLU A 644 1.62 -39.14 -22.73
N ILE A 645 0.31 -38.89 -22.60
CA ILE A 645 -0.38 -38.80 -21.31
C ILE A 645 -0.20 -40.11 -20.52
N ASN A 646 -0.43 -41.26 -21.17
CA ASN A 646 -0.36 -42.57 -20.53
C ASN A 646 1.06 -42.97 -20.08
N THR A 647 2.09 -42.39 -20.68
CA THR A 647 3.50 -42.67 -20.38
C THR A 647 4.16 -41.61 -19.50
N SER A 648 3.47 -40.55 -19.19
CA SER A 648 3.93 -39.46 -18.29
C SER A 648 3.43 -39.65 -16.84
N ALA A 649 3.97 -38.88 -15.91
CA ALA A 649 3.49 -38.87 -14.55
C ALA A 649 1.97 -38.54 -14.48
N ASP A 650 1.27 -39.19 -13.56
CA ASP A 650 -0.17 -39.06 -13.42
C ASP A 650 -0.57 -37.66 -12.93
N GLN A 651 -1.32 -36.95 -13.75
CA GLN A 651 -1.88 -35.64 -13.46
C GLN A 651 -3.40 -35.68 -13.22
N SER A 652 -4.00 -36.87 -13.06
CA SER A 652 -5.46 -37.00 -12.89
C SER A 652 -6.01 -36.27 -11.70
N GLY A 653 -5.20 -35.88 -10.71
CA GLY A 653 -5.55 -35.03 -9.60
C GLY A 653 -6.06 -33.64 -10.02
N PHE A 654 -5.72 -33.15 -11.21
CA PHE A 654 -6.25 -31.90 -11.81
C PHE A 654 -7.55 -32.10 -12.58
N GLY A 655 -8.04 -33.34 -12.69
CA GLY A 655 -9.21 -33.72 -13.47
C GLY A 655 -8.85 -34.55 -14.69
N ARG A 656 -9.74 -34.60 -15.71
CA ARG A 656 -9.52 -35.37 -16.93
C ARG A 656 -8.48 -34.71 -17.83
N ILE A 657 -7.32 -35.31 -17.98
CA ILE A 657 -6.24 -34.83 -18.84
C ILE A 657 -6.48 -35.22 -20.31
N ARG A 658 -6.15 -34.29 -21.20
CA ARG A 658 -6.33 -34.42 -22.66
C ARG A 658 -5.08 -33.94 -23.41
N PRO A 659 -4.86 -34.36 -24.66
CA PRO A 659 -3.88 -33.70 -25.52
C PRO A 659 -4.17 -32.20 -25.57
N GLY A 660 -3.14 -31.36 -25.38
CA GLY A 660 -3.27 -29.92 -25.24
C GLY A 660 -3.21 -29.41 -23.82
N ASP A 661 -3.40 -30.24 -22.82
CA ASP A 661 -3.21 -29.88 -21.42
C ASP A 661 -1.73 -29.71 -21.11
N ILE A 662 -1.42 -28.88 -20.13
CA ILE A 662 -0.04 -28.64 -19.71
C ILE A 662 0.51 -29.93 -19.10
N LYS A 663 1.69 -30.32 -19.59
CA LYS A 663 2.51 -31.35 -18.99
C LYS A 663 3.40 -30.75 -17.93
N TYR A 664 3.21 -31.16 -16.70
CA TYR A 664 4.03 -30.71 -15.58
C TYR A 664 5.16 -31.69 -15.28
N ARG A 665 6.24 -31.14 -14.74
CA ARG A 665 7.40 -31.94 -14.32
C ARG A 665 7.10 -32.62 -12.99
N ASP A 666 7.32 -33.93 -12.96
CA ASP A 666 7.46 -34.71 -11.73
C ASP A 666 8.83 -34.39 -11.13
N VAL A 667 8.81 -33.57 -10.05
CA VAL A 667 10.03 -33.04 -9.44
C VAL A 667 10.63 -34.02 -8.44
N ASN A 668 9.78 -34.78 -7.75
CA ASN A 668 10.21 -35.76 -6.75
C ASN A 668 10.42 -37.18 -7.33
N GLY A 669 9.93 -37.45 -8.55
CA GLY A 669 10.10 -38.73 -9.26
C GLY A 669 9.18 -39.85 -8.77
N ASP A 670 8.05 -39.51 -8.13
CA ASP A 670 7.10 -40.48 -7.58
C ASP A 670 6.04 -40.96 -8.59
N GLY A 671 6.03 -40.39 -9.79
CA GLY A 671 5.11 -40.70 -10.87
C GLY A 671 3.75 -40.03 -10.76
N ILE A 672 3.52 -39.13 -9.82
CA ILE A 672 2.26 -38.41 -9.60
C ILE A 672 2.51 -36.94 -9.45
N ILE A 673 1.81 -36.08 -10.20
CA ILE A 673 1.90 -34.63 -10.07
C ILE A 673 0.93 -34.15 -8.99
N ASN A 674 1.47 -33.61 -7.90
CA ASN A 674 0.69 -33.15 -6.75
C ASN A 674 1.38 -31.95 -6.06
N ASP A 675 0.93 -31.59 -4.83
CA ASP A 675 1.48 -30.44 -4.10
C ASP A 675 2.97 -30.58 -3.77
N ASP A 676 3.51 -31.79 -3.75
CA ASP A 676 4.93 -32.07 -3.52
C ASP A 676 5.82 -31.68 -4.71
N ASP A 677 5.25 -31.45 -5.90
CA ASP A 677 5.97 -30.99 -7.11
C ASP A 677 6.02 -29.48 -7.23
N LYS A 678 5.40 -28.74 -6.30
CA LYS A 678 5.41 -27.28 -6.33
C LYS A 678 6.76 -26.74 -5.88
N VAL A 679 7.48 -26.14 -6.80
CA VAL A 679 8.78 -25.49 -6.55
C VAL A 679 8.67 -23.98 -6.52
N PRO A 680 9.66 -23.25 -5.96
CA PRO A 680 9.74 -21.81 -6.09
C PRO A 680 9.91 -21.38 -7.56
N LEU A 681 8.90 -20.77 -8.16
CA LEU A 681 8.95 -20.22 -9.52
C LEU A 681 9.45 -18.78 -9.52
N SER A 682 9.17 -18.02 -8.47
CA SER A 682 9.67 -16.67 -8.30
C SER A 682 10.07 -16.40 -6.85
N TYR A 683 11.17 -15.68 -6.69
CA TYR A 683 11.68 -15.19 -5.41
C TYR A 683 11.37 -13.70 -5.16
N SER A 684 10.63 -13.05 -6.05
CA SER A 684 10.30 -11.61 -6.01
C SER A 684 8.87 -11.31 -6.42
N ASN A 685 7.93 -12.17 -6.03
CA ASN A 685 6.51 -12.03 -6.36
C ASN A 685 5.94 -10.72 -5.80
N GLN A 686 5.49 -9.83 -6.70
CA GLN A 686 4.90 -8.50 -6.44
C GLN A 686 5.80 -7.51 -5.66
N LEU A 687 7.01 -7.90 -5.25
CA LEU A 687 7.93 -7.06 -4.49
C LEU A 687 9.22 -6.87 -5.28
N PRO A 688 9.46 -5.69 -5.86
CA PRO A 688 10.69 -5.44 -6.58
C PRO A 688 11.90 -5.45 -5.64
N ARG A 689 12.94 -6.17 -6.02
CA ARG A 689 14.23 -6.16 -5.31
C ARG A 689 15.07 -4.95 -5.68
N VAL A 690 14.87 -4.41 -6.87
CA VAL A 690 15.57 -3.23 -7.35
C VAL A 690 14.55 -2.14 -7.66
N MET A 691 14.77 -0.96 -7.09
CA MET A 691 14.06 0.26 -7.45
C MET A 691 15.09 1.32 -7.81
N TYR A 692 14.81 2.11 -8.85
CA TYR A 692 15.71 3.18 -9.26
C TYR A 692 14.93 4.37 -9.82
N GLY A 693 15.57 5.52 -9.78
CA GLY A 693 15.07 6.73 -10.40
C GLY A 693 16.24 7.56 -10.93
N PHE A 694 16.05 8.23 -12.05
CA PHE A 694 16.98 9.21 -12.55
C PHE A 694 16.22 10.34 -13.22
N GLY A 695 16.78 11.54 -13.12
CA GLY A 695 16.18 12.73 -13.69
C GLY A 695 17.18 13.82 -13.95
N ALA A 696 16.76 14.82 -14.68
CA ALA A 696 17.54 16.04 -14.89
C ALA A 696 16.62 17.27 -14.88
N ASP A 697 17.19 18.35 -14.39
CA ASP A 697 16.58 19.67 -14.41
C ASP A 697 17.51 20.60 -15.20
N PHE A 698 16.97 21.30 -16.18
CA PHE A 698 17.66 22.31 -16.96
C PHE A 698 17.00 23.67 -16.70
N HIS A 699 17.79 24.64 -16.29
CA HIS A 699 17.35 26.02 -16.05
C HIS A 699 17.96 26.94 -17.07
N TRP A 700 17.14 27.76 -17.67
CA TRP A 700 17.54 28.84 -18.57
C TRP A 700 16.71 30.08 -18.28
N LYS A 701 17.31 31.07 -17.60
CA LYS A 701 16.58 32.25 -17.06
C LYS A 701 15.37 31.83 -16.26
N ASP A 702 14.17 32.23 -16.70
CA ASP A 702 12.90 31.90 -16.03
C ASP A 702 12.29 30.54 -16.48
N LEU A 703 12.92 29.86 -17.44
CA LEU A 703 12.46 28.58 -17.95
C LEU A 703 13.14 27.42 -17.21
N THR A 704 12.35 26.52 -16.72
CA THR A 704 12.83 25.25 -16.14
C THR A 704 12.23 24.07 -16.90
N LEU A 705 13.07 23.19 -17.39
CA LEU A 705 12.67 21.89 -17.96
C LEU A 705 13.14 20.78 -17.05
N SER A 706 12.19 19.96 -16.58
CA SER A 706 12.47 18.85 -15.67
C SER A 706 11.90 17.55 -16.19
N PHE A 707 12.66 16.46 -16.04
CA PHE A 707 12.15 15.12 -16.27
C PHE A 707 12.64 14.15 -15.21
N LEU A 708 11.82 13.14 -14.91
CA LEU A 708 12.12 12.10 -13.94
C LEU A 708 11.60 10.75 -14.45
N PHE A 709 12.51 9.77 -14.51
CA PHE A 709 12.18 8.38 -14.77
C PHE A 709 12.26 7.58 -13.47
N LYS A 710 11.29 6.69 -13.28
CA LYS A 710 11.27 5.72 -12.17
C LYS A 710 11.09 4.33 -12.74
N GLY A 711 11.81 3.37 -12.19
CA GLY A 711 11.72 1.98 -12.60
C GLY A 711 11.84 1.02 -11.44
N SER A 712 11.39 -0.19 -11.67
CA SER A 712 11.60 -1.34 -10.80
C SER A 712 12.07 -2.52 -11.63
N ALA A 713 12.90 -3.37 -11.03
CA ALA A 713 13.42 -4.57 -11.67
C ALA A 713 13.47 -5.72 -10.65
N LYS A 714 13.66 -6.94 -11.15
CA LYS A 714 13.62 -8.18 -10.36
C LYS A 714 12.31 -8.24 -9.56
N VAL A 715 11.19 -8.15 -10.27
CA VAL A 715 9.84 -8.33 -9.75
C VAL A 715 9.04 -9.15 -10.73
N ASP A 716 8.31 -10.11 -10.20
CA ASP A 716 7.41 -10.96 -10.96
C ASP A 716 5.96 -10.67 -10.56
N TYR A 717 5.07 -10.88 -11.49
CA TYR A 717 3.64 -10.73 -11.30
C TYR A 717 2.92 -11.99 -11.75
N TYR A 718 2.16 -12.61 -10.86
CA TYR A 718 1.34 -13.76 -11.16
C TYR A 718 -0.03 -13.31 -11.70
N ARG A 719 -0.37 -13.79 -12.89
CA ARG A 719 -1.68 -13.53 -13.52
C ARG A 719 -2.62 -14.69 -13.17
N SER A 720 -3.59 -14.42 -12.32
CA SER A 720 -4.48 -15.46 -11.79
C SER A 720 -5.71 -15.73 -12.65
N GLY A 721 -6.00 -14.88 -13.63
CA GLY A 721 -7.27 -14.91 -14.37
C GLY A 721 -8.47 -14.39 -13.60
N LEU A 722 -8.30 -14.07 -12.31
CA LEU A 722 -9.32 -13.54 -11.41
C LEU A 722 -9.10 -12.05 -11.10
N GLY A 723 -10.13 -11.40 -10.61
CA GLY A 723 -10.04 -10.03 -10.14
C GLY A 723 -9.47 -9.07 -11.20
N ASN A 724 -8.29 -8.52 -10.96
CA ASN A 724 -7.60 -7.60 -11.88
C ASN A 724 -7.10 -8.29 -13.16
N ASP A 725 -6.99 -9.61 -13.15
CA ASP A 725 -6.51 -10.43 -14.25
C ASP A 725 -7.65 -11.12 -15.02
N ALA A 726 -8.91 -10.72 -14.79
CA ALA A 726 -10.07 -11.30 -15.48
C ALA A 726 -9.90 -11.21 -17.00
N GLY A 727 -10.13 -12.34 -17.67
CA GLY A 727 -10.01 -12.46 -19.13
C GLY A 727 -8.63 -12.83 -19.65
N TRP A 728 -7.58 -12.84 -18.80
CA TRP A 728 -6.26 -13.34 -19.18
C TRP A 728 -6.24 -14.87 -19.35
N ILE A 729 -7.05 -15.59 -18.57
CA ILE A 729 -7.35 -17.00 -18.78
C ILE A 729 -8.75 -17.05 -19.40
N PRO A 730 -8.91 -17.41 -20.67
CA PRO A 730 -10.21 -17.51 -21.32
C PRO A 730 -11.16 -18.44 -20.57
N PHE A 731 -12.40 -18.01 -20.44
CA PHE A 731 -13.46 -18.81 -19.82
C PHE A 731 -13.14 -19.32 -18.40
N TYR A 732 -12.35 -18.58 -17.62
CA TYR A 732 -11.99 -18.99 -16.26
C TYR A 732 -13.21 -19.29 -15.36
N ASN A 733 -14.33 -18.56 -15.56
CA ASN A 733 -15.62 -18.82 -14.93
C ASN A 733 -16.60 -19.54 -15.87
N GLY A 734 -16.11 -20.42 -16.74
CA GLY A 734 -16.94 -21.07 -17.76
C GLY A 734 -17.49 -20.07 -18.78
N GLU A 735 -18.71 -20.28 -19.21
CA GLU A 735 -19.38 -19.46 -20.22
C GLU A 735 -19.58 -17.98 -19.82
N LEU A 736 -19.39 -17.68 -18.52
CA LEU A 736 -19.48 -16.31 -17.98
C LEU A 736 -18.12 -15.60 -17.92
N GLY A 737 -17.05 -16.28 -18.29
CA GLY A 737 -15.70 -15.74 -18.25
C GLY A 737 -15.38 -14.86 -19.46
N ASN A 738 -14.95 -13.61 -19.22
CA ASN A 738 -14.51 -12.71 -20.29
C ASN A 738 -13.14 -13.14 -20.87
N VAL A 739 -12.79 -12.61 -22.05
CA VAL A 739 -11.53 -12.94 -22.75
C VAL A 739 -10.87 -11.67 -23.28
N ILE A 740 -9.61 -11.44 -22.90
CA ILE A 740 -8.79 -10.35 -23.42
C ILE A 740 -8.33 -10.72 -24.84
N LYS A 741 -8.34 -9.75 -25.77
CA LYS A 741 -7.89 -9.92 -27.16
C LYS A 741 -6.50 -10.57 -27.27
N LEU A 742 -5.57 -10.18 -26.40
CA LEU A 742 -4.22 -10.71 -26.39
C LEU A 742 -4.18 -12.19 -26.02
N ALA A 743 -5.11 -12.66 -25.19
CA ALA A 743 -5.21 -14.08 -24.82
C ALA A 743 -5.80 -14.94 -25.95
N ASN A 744 -6.50 -14.35 -26.90
CA ASN A 744 -7.00 -15.06 -28.09
C ASN A 744 -5.95 -15.23 -29.21
N ASN A 745 -4.71 -14.81 -29.01
CA ASN A 745 -3.68 -14.99 -30.02
C ASN A 745 -3.34 -16.49 -30.21
N PRO A 746 -3.52 -17.07 -31.42
CA PRO A 746 -3.23 -18.49 -31.69
C PRO A 746 -1.78 -18.92 -31.40
N LYS A 747 -0.83 -17.96 -31.36
CA LYS A 747 0.56 -18.24 -30.99
C LYS A 747 0.73 -18.46 -29.49
N ASN A 748 -0.22 -18.05 -28.69
CA ASN A 748 -0.17 -18.09 -27.24
C ASN A 748 -1.20 -19.02 -26.63
N ARG A 749 -1.94 -19.76 -27.44
CA ARG A 749 -2.95 -20.72 -27.02
C ARG A 749 -3.07 -21.88 -28.00
N TRP A 750 -3.64 -22.98 -27.55
CA TRP A 750 -4.00 -24.08 -28.40
C TRP A 750 -5.17 -23.75 -29.32
N THR A 751 -5.21 -24.42 -30.47
CA THR A 751 -6.27 -24.26 -31.45
C THR A 751 -6.79 -25.65 -31.85
N PRO A 752 -8.08 -25.81 -32.21
CA PRO A 752 -8.73 -27.10 -32.39
C PRO A 752 -8.17 -27.93 -33.55
N ALA A 753 -7.41 -27.33 -34.44
CA ALA A 753 -6.90 -28.03 -35.63
C ALA A 753 -6.05 -29.27 -35.30
N TRP A 754 -5.57 -29.42 -34.07
CA TRP A 754 -4.58 -30.44 -33.72
C TRP A 754 -4.95 -31.31 -32.52
N TYR A 755 -6.00 -30.97 -31.72
CA TYR A 755 -6.30 -31.67 -30.48
C TYR A 755 -7.67 -31.33 -29.91
N SER A 756 -8.06 -32.19 -28.98
CA SER A 756 -9.28 -32.03 -28.19
C SER A 756 -8.87 -31.72 -26.75
N GLY A 757 -8.87 -30.52 -26.35
CA GLY A 757 -8.60 -30.18 -24.96
C GLY A 757 -8.62 -28.69 -24.75
N LEU A 758 -9.28 -28.28 -23.73
CA LEU A 758 -9.44 -26.89 -23.30
C LEU A 758 -8.39 -26.47 -22.31
N SER A 759 -7.26 -27.10 -22.31
CA SER A 759 -6.16 -26.56 -21.54
C SER A 759 -5.68 -25.28 -22.19
N LEU A 760 -6.56 -24.35 -22.22
CA LEU A 760 -6.27 -23.05 -22.67
C LEU A 760 -5.50 -22.37 -21.57
N ILE A 761 -4.15 -22.41 -21.69
CA ILE A 761 -3.42 -21.25 -21.32
C ILE A 761 -2.90 -21.20 -19.90
N HIS A 762 -1.72 -21.62 -19.80
CA HIS A 762 -0.79 -21.02 -18.89
C HIS A 762 0.23 -20.21 -19.71
N ILE A 763 -0.05 -18.96 -19.94
CA ILE A 763 0.95 -18.00 -20.42
C ILE A 763 1.68 -17.41 -19.23
#